data_819f75f05a809ef7910d88906422f723
#
_entry.id   819f75f05a809ef7910d88906422f723
#
_cell.length_a   1.000
_cell.length_b   1.000
_cell.length_c   1.000
_cell.angle_alpha   90.00
_cell.angle_beta   90.00
_cell.angle_gamma   90.00
#
_symmetry.space_group_name_H-M   'P 1'
#
loop_
_entity.id
_entity.type
_entity.pdbx_description
1 polymer ?
#
loop_
_entity_poly.entity_id
_entity_poly.type
_entity_poly.pdbx_seq_one_letter_code
_entity_poly.pdbx_strand_id
1 'polypeptide(L)'
;MAIRDHADVPGFITGFTGSNRYVIDYLAEEVLGRQTDWLRAFLLDTSVLDRMCASLCEDLTSREDSQDILEGLEHANLFIDPLDEVRGWYRYHQLFADVLNQRLRHEQPHRVSELHRRASAWYEKHGPFTDAVQHALRGHDLDRAIRLIESDGMSLVLDQQVQTVLAWLDGLPEDLVCARPVLGTIRALGYVFSNRFDEAEASLHDAERCLAGERPNDQARAVLGRIAVIRAAISRFSGDIERSVSLGHEALQLLPESDATSRERASAHAHVALTYQVTGDVHPADERPLEEAVTAFSAAHTLLPLLSSINRLGKFRTMQGRLGSAHATYERAAAAVLDRAGHSEVVNGAAYYAGMGEIYLQWNDLHSAERYLRQAVVLASGGLTVGADVVTESYISLARLHEARGHTVEAGAALDELLGLARQRAFYYQLIERGEAARASLALRQGDLATAIEWAEGYGNATETTYTREEQHLTMVRVLLRRAENPSASYLNEALVLLDRMLTAAAGAGRTDSVIKILVLQALALKANDERTAAIQTLERALVLGEPERYVRVFVDEGAPMAALLKDLIQARRTTLNDQQSGGQLRYARRLLTHFHPSDPRGSPSSSVVHDRQQPVNDTLTSREREVLELIAGGLSNRQIAARLYVATSTVKSYTNSIFRRLGVGSRTQAVAEARALHLLPD
;
A
#
# COMPACT_ATOMS: atom_id res chain seq x y z
N MET A 1 -10.00 -53.40 -6.13
CA MET A 1 -9.60 -54.26 -7.25
C MET A 1 -8.32 -53.77 -7.94
N ALA A 2 -8.16 -52.51 -8.25
CA ALA A 2 -6.99 -51.96 -8.95
C ALA A 2 -5.61 -52.15 -8.25
N ILE A 3 -5.59 -52.36 -6.92
CA ILE A 3 -4.32 -52.52 -6.15
C ILE A 3 -3.78 -53.95 -6.15
N ARG A 4 -4.60 -54.94 -6.52
CA ARG A 4 -4.20 -56.36 -6.40
C ARG A 4 -3.21 -56.86 -7.48
N ASP A 5 -3.09 -56.15 -8.60
CA ASP A 5 -2.29 -56.59 -9.75
C ASP A 5 -1.03 -55.75 -10.02
N HIS A 6 -0.66 -54.82 -9.12
CA HIS A 6 0.53 -53.98 -9.28
C HIS A 6 1.64 -54.33 -8.29
N ALA A 7 2.83 -54.60 -8.81
CA ALA A 7 4.03 -54.90 -8.02
C ALA A 7 4.62 -53.72 -7.25
N ASP A 8 4.30 -52.46 -7.63
CA ASP A 8 4.73 -51.21 -6.97
C ASP A 8 3.49 -50.43 -6.48
N VAL A 9 2.97 -50.77 -5.32
CA VAL A 9 1.84 -50.10 -4.67
C VAL A 9 2.11 -48.65 -4.31
N PRO A 10 3.30 -48.24 -3.77
CA PRO A 10 3.61 -46.83 -3.48
C PRO A 10 3.70 -45.96 -4.73
N GLY A 11 4.32 -46.45 -5.81
CA GLY A 11 4.40 -45.72 -7.08
C GLY A 11 3.04 -45.61 -7.76
N PHE A 12 2.20 -46.61 -7.64
CA PHE A 12 0.82 -46.59 -8.13
C PHE A 12 -0.06 -45.60 -7.38
N ILE A 13 0.06 -45.50 -6.05
CA ILE A 13 -0.67 -44.51 -5.24
C ILE A 13 -0.23 -43.09 -5.53
N THR A 14 1.08 -42.85 -5.74
CA THR A 14 1.62 -41.51 -6.05
C THR A 14 1.30 -41.07 -7.49
N GLY A 15 1.14 -42.02 -8.42
CA GLY A 15 0.74 -41.78 -9.82
C GLY A 15 -0.77 -41.82 -10.03
N PHE A 16 -1.57 -41.95 -8.96
CA PHE A 16 -3.04 -42.03 -9.02
C PHE A 16 -3.61 -40.62 -9.28
N THR A 17 -3.49 -40.17 -10.52
CA THR A 17 -4.20 -39.02 -11.03
C THR A 17 -5.55 -39.48 -11.59
N GLY A 18 -6.60 -38.63 -11.52
CA GLY A 18 -7.97 -38.94 -11.95
C GLY A 18 -8.15 -39.38 -13.42
N SER A 19 -7.06 -39.51 -14.15
CA SER A 19 -7.00 -40.08 -15.49
C SER A 19 -6.76 -41.59 -15.51
N ASN A 20 -6.81 -42.27 -14.36
CA ASN A 20 -6.67 -43.74 -14.34
C ASN A 20 -7.91 -44.40 -14.94
N ARG A 21 -7.76 -44.95 -16.12
CA ARG A 21 -8.81 -45.59 -16.92
C ARG A 21 -9.68 -46.61 -16.13
N TYR A 22 -9.07 -47.38 -15.22
CA TYR A 22 -9.80 -48.37 -14.42
C TYR A 22 -10.79 -47.73 -13.42
N VAL A 23 -10.46 -46.57 -12.89
CA VAL A 23 -11.37 -45.84 -11.97
C VAL A 23 -12.50 -45.19 -12.75
N ILE A 24 -12.18 -44.61 -13.89
CA ILE A 24 -13.16 -44.01 -14.80
C ILE A 24 -14.16 -45.10 -15.27
N ASP A 25 -13.64 -46.24 -15.75
CA ASP A 25 -14.46 -47.38 -16.21
C ASP A 25 -15.34 -47.90 -15.05
N TYR A 26 -14.78 -48.04 -13.84
CA TYR A 26 -15.56 -48.47 -12.65
C TYR A 26 -16.69 -47.49 -12.31
N LEU A 27 -16.38 -46.17 -12.25
CA LEU A 27 -17.39 -45.15 -11.95
C LEU A 27 -18.46 -45.07 -13.04
N ALA A 28 -18.09 -45.25 -14.29
CA ALA A 28 -19.02 -45.21 -15.42
C ALA A 28 -19.89 -46.44 -15.52
N GLU A 29 -19.36 -47.66 -15.34
CA GLU A 29 -20.06 -48.91 -15.55
C GLU A 29 -20.73 -49.43 -14.28
N GLU A 30 -20.01 -49.42 -13.15
CA GLU A 30 -20.50 -50.04 -11.92
C GLU A 30 -21.32 -49.07 -11.07
N VAL A 31 -21.01 -47.79 -11.07
CA VAL A 31 -21.74 -46.80 -10.25
C VAL A 31 -22.87 -46.18 -11.06
N LEU A 32 -22.54 -45.53 -12.19
CA LEU A 32 -23.55 -44.82 -12.99
C LEU A 32 -24.47 -45.80 -13.78
N GLY A 33 -23.91 -46.90 -14.28
CA GLY A 33 -24.67 -47.90 -15.07
C GLY A 33 -25.71 -48.66 -14.27
N ARG A 34 -25.58 -48.72 -12.93
CA ARG A 34 -26.56 -49.37 -12.04
C ARG A 34 -27.68 -48.47 -11.54
N GLN A 35 -27.60 -47.17 -11.83
CA GLN A 35 -28.64 -46.24 -11.41
C GLN A 35 -29.85 -46.29 -12.34
N THR A 36 -30.99 -45.94 -11.80
CA THR A 36 -32.23 -45.77 -12.60
C THR A 36 -32.04 -44.62 -13.62
N ASP A 37 -32.74 -44.67 -14.72
CA ASP A 37 -32.61 -43.69 -15.80
C ASP A 37 -32.84 -42.26 -15.31
N TRP A 38 -33.80 -42.03 -14.41
CA TRP A 38 -34.08 -40.72 -13.86
C TRP A 38 -32.94 -40.20 -12.93
N LEU A 39 -32.36 -41.10 -12.12
CA LEU A 39 -31.25 -40.70 -11.22
C LEU A 39 -29.97 -40.46 -12.01
N ARG A 40 -29.72 -41.27 -13.05
CA ARG A 40 -28.64 -41.07 -13.99
C ARG A 40 -28.78 -39.71 -14.68
N ALA A 41 -29.98 -39.32 -15.14
CA ALA A 41 -30.25 -38.03 -15.74
C ALA A 41 -29.97 -36.87 -14.73
N PHE A 42 -30.44 -37.02 -13.49
CA PHE A 42 -30.17 -36.04 -12.41
C PHE A 42 -28.66 -35.84 -12.17
N LEU A 43 -27.90 -36.95 -12.03
CA LEU A 43 -26.45 -36.89 -11.82
C LEU A 43 -25.72 -36.22 -12.99
N LEU A 44 -26.12 -36.54 -14.22
CA LEU A 44 -25.54 -35.91 -15.42
C LEU A 44 -25.89 -34.43 -15.49
N ASP A 45 -27.14 -34.04 -15.28
CA ASP A 45 -27.59 -32.66 -15.37
C ASP A 45 -26.95 -31.76 -14.30
N THR A 46 -26.77 -32.28 -13.07
CA THR A 46 -26.15 -31.50 -11.96
C THR A 46 -24.64 -31.54 -11.99
N SER A 47 -24.01 -32.34 -12.85
CA SER A 47 -22.54 -32.46 -12.96
C SER A 47 -21.84 -31.18 -13.43
N VAL A 48 -22.57 -30.24 -14.04
CA VAL A 48 -22.05 -28.94 -14.48
C VAL A 48 -21.82 -27.96 -13.33
N LEU A 49 -22.25 -28.32 -12.11
CA LEU A 49 -22.18 -27.49 -10.91
C LEU A 49 -20.94 -27.81 -10.07
N ASP A 50 -20.19 -26.82 -9.66
CA ASP A 50 -19.08 -26.96 -8.73
C ASP A 50 -19.57 -27.19 -7.28
N ARG A 51 -20.75 -26.66 -6.96
CA ARG A 51 -21.53 -26.89 -5.73
C ARG A 51 -23.01 -26.80 -6.03
N MET A 52 -23.83 -27.47 -5.27
CA MET A 52 -25.25 -27.57 -5.53
C MET A 52 -26.08 -27.50 -4.26
N CYS A 53 -27.28 -26.96 -4.37
CA CYS A 53 -28.34 -26.99 -3.36
C CYS A 53 -29.64 -27.45 -4.00
N ALA A 54 -30.63 -27.78 -3.22
CA ALA A 54 -31.91 -28.35 -3.72
C ALA A 54 -32.53 -27.42 -4.79
N SER A 55 -32.72 -26.13 -4.49
CA SER A 55 -33.35 -25.18 -5.41
C SER A 55 -32.59 -24.96 -6.72
N LEU A 56 -31.25 -25.05 -6.70
CA LEU A 56 -30.45 -24.99 -7.92
C LEU A 56 -30.62 -26.27 -8.75
N CYS A 57 -30.66 -27.44 -8.10
CA CYS A 57 -30.93 -28.71 -8.77
C CYS A 57 -32.35 -28.77 -9.34
N GLU A 58 -33.34 -28.21 -8.62
CA GLU A 58 -34.70 -28.06 -9.10
C GLU A 58 -34.80 -27.25 -10.39
N ASP A 59 -34.12 -26.12 -10.41
CA ASP A 59 -34.06 -25.24 -11.60
C ASP A 59 -33.39 -25.96 -12.80
N LEU A 60 -32.33 -26.74 -12.57
CA LEU A 60 -31.62 -27.44 -13.63
C LEU A 60 -32.41 -28.64 -14.17
N THR A 61 -33.00 -29.46 -13.26
CA THR A 61 -33.59 -30.74 -13.59
C THR A 61 -35.11 -30.68 -13.72
N SER A 62 -35.73 -29.58 -13.28
CA SER A 62 -37.20 -29.43 -13.17
C SER A 62 -37.85 -30.46 -12.26
N ARG A 63 -37.17 -30.83 -11.17
CA ARG A 63 -37.63 -31.82 -10.16
C ARG A 63 -37.77 -31.12 -8.81
N GLU A 64 -38.92 -31.30 -8.16
CA GLU A 64 -39.23 -30.70 -6.84
C GLU A 64 -38.70 -31.54 -5.66
N ASP A 65 -38.19 -32.75 -5.89
CA ASP A 65 -37.68 -33.69 -4.88
C ASP A 65 -36.14 -33.68 -4.76
N SER A 66 -35.48 -32.59 -5.19
CA SER A 66 -34.02 -32.52 -5.26
C SER A 66 -33.32 -32.64 -3.90
N GLN A 67 -33.94 -32.16 -2.80
CA GLN A 67 -33.36 -32.29 -1.45
C GLN A 67 -33.32 -33.78 -1.04
N ASP A 68 -34.43 -34.51 -1.23
CA ASP A 68 -34.52 -35.94 -0.89
C ASP A 68 -33.51 -36.76 -1.72
N ILE A 69 -33.29 -36.36 -2.98
CA ILE A 69 -32.30 -36.99 -3.85
C ILE A 69 -30.90 -36.77 -3.32
N LEU A 70 -30.53 -35.54 -2.98
CA LEU A 70 -29.19 -35.17 -2.48
C LEU A 70 -28.90 -35.92 -1.16
N GLU A 71 -29.84 -35.95 -0.22
CA GLU A 71 -29.71 -36.69 1.03
C GLU A 71 -29.64 -38.22 0.78
N GLY A 72 -30.42 -38.72 -0.16
CA GLY A 72 -30.36 -40.13 -0.58
C GLY A 72 -29.02 -40.55 -1.17
N LEU A 73 -28.41 -39.66 -1.99
CA LEU A 73 -27.08 -39.86 -2.55
C LEU A 73 -25.98 -39.85 -1.46
N GLU A 74 -26.07 -38.96 -0.49
CA GLU A 74 -25.16 -38.91 0.67
C GLU A 74 -25.28 -40.23 1.49
N HIS A 75 -26.48 -40.63 1.87
CA HIS A 75 -26.69 -41.84 2.64
C HIS A 75 -26.25 -43.14 1.89
N ALA A 76 -26.34 -43.10 0.57
CA ALA A 76 -25.86 -44.21 -0.27
C ALA A 76 -24.34 -44.14 -0.53
N ASN A 77 -23.63 -43.17 0.01
CA ASN A 77 -22.21 -42.91 -0.25
C ASN A 77 -21.85 -42.80 -1.76
N LEU A 78 -22.71 -42.15 -2.53
CA LEU A 78 -22.53 -41.98 -3.98
C LEU A 78 -21.68 -40.78 -4.35
N PHE A 79 -20.49 -40.70 -3.76
CA PHE A 79 -19.44 -39.68 -4.08
C PHE A 79 -19.93 -38.23 -4.03
N ILE A 80 -20.80 -37.91 -3.06
CA ILE A 80 -21.28 -36.58 -2.74
C ILE A 80 -20.93 -36.25 -1.29
N ASP A 81 -20.43 -35.02 -1.07
CA ASP A 81 -20.05 -34.49 0.24
C ASP A 81 -20.90 -33.28 0.59
N PRO A 82 -21.47 -33.18 1.82
CA PRO A 82 -22.08 -31.95 2.30
C PRO A 82 -20.97 -30.90 2.57
N LEU A 83 -21.24 -29.63 2.25
CA LEU A 83 -20.31 -28.52 2.43
C LEU A 83 -20.56 -27.74 3.72
N ASP A 84 -21.72 -27.94 4.35
CA ASP A 84 -22.12 -27.30 5.59
C ASP A 84 -22.83 -28.30 6.56
N GLU A 85 -22.89 -27.94 7.84
CA GLU A 85 -23.47 -28.75 8.89
C GLU A 85 -24.99 -28.86 8.79
N VAL A 86 -25.64 -27.93 8.07
CA VAL A 86 -27.11 -27.90 7.88
C VAL A 86 -27.55 -28.62 6.61
N ARG A 87 -26.60 -29.20 5.87
CA ARG A 87 -26.86 -29.92 4.62
C ARG A 87 -27.59 -29.10 3.57
N GLY A 88 -27.30 -27.80 3.53
CA GLY A 88 -27.86 -26.90 2.54
C GLY A 88 -27.13 -26.96 1.21
N TRP A 89 -25.82 -27.23 1.26
CA TRP A 89 -24.95 -27.27 0.10
C TRP A 89 -24.19 -28.59 0.01
N TYR A 90 -24.03 -29.07 -1.21
CA TYR A 90 -23.35 -30.33 -1.55
C TYR A 90 -22.38 -30.11 -2.71
N ARG A 91 -21.42 -31.02 -2.85
CA ARG A 91 -20.57 -31.14 -4.04
C ARG A 91 -20.31 -32.61 -4.36
N TYR A 92 -20.11 -32.90 -5.63
CA TYR A 92 -19.57 -34.21 -6.01
C TYR A 92 -18.07 -34.28 -5.69
N HIS A 93 -17.64 -35.50 -5.31
CA HIS A 93 -16.20 -35.78 -5.30
C HIS A 93 -15.63 -35.54 -6.69
N GLN A 94 -14.48 -34.84 -6.77
CA GLN A 94 -13.92 -34.30 -8.03
C GLN A 94 -13.85 -35.33 -9.15
N LEU A 95 -13.30 -36.55 -8.89
CA LEU A 95 -13.21 -37.63 -9.90
C LEU A 95 -14.57 -38.05 -10.43
N PHE A 96 -15.58 -38.08 -9.58
CA PHE A 96 -16.94 -38.46 -10.01
C PHE A 96 -17.58 -37.36 -10.84
N ALA A 97 -17.42 -36.09 -10.44
CA ALA A 97 -17.86 -34.95 -11.21
C ALA A 97 -17.24 -34.92 -12.62
N ASP A 98 -15.93 -35.20 -12.73
CA ASP A 98 -15.23 -35.27 -14.01
C ASP A 98 -15.79 -36.35 -14.95
N VAL A 99 -16.05 -37.54 -14.41
CA VAL A 99 -16.63 -38.64 -15.18
C VAL A 99 -18.05 -38.31 -15.67
N LEU A 100 -18.89 -37.76 -14.77
CA LEU A 100 -20.24 -37.33 -15.11
C LEU A 100 -20.24 -36.27 -16.20
N ASN A 101 -19.40 -35.26 -16.03
CA ASN A 101 -19.29 -34.11 -16.96
C ASN A 101 -18.75 -34.56 -18.34
N GLN A 102 -17.74 -35.45 -18.37
CA GLN A 102 -17.23 -36.02 -19.60
C GLN A 102 -18.33 -36.81 -20.34
N ARG A 103 -19.10 -37.57 -19.58
CA ARG A 103 -20.19 -38.39 -20.14
C ARG A 103 -21.33 -37.51 -20.67
N LEU A 104 -21.73 -36.48 -19.93
CA LEU A 104 -22.72 -35.50 -20.39
C LEU A 104 -22.31 -34.85 -21.70
N ARG A 105 -21.04 -34.40 -21.78
CA ARG A 105 -20.49 -33.79 -23.01
C ARG A 105 -20.48 -34.72 -24.19
N HIS A 106 -20.27 -36.03 -23.94
CA HIS A 106 -20.26 -37.04 -25.01
C HIS A 106 -21.68 -37.43 -25.47
N GLU A 107 -22.58 -37.65 -24.52
CA GLU A 107 -23.94 -38.14 -24.80
C GLU A 107 -24.89 -36.99 -25.24
N GLN A 108 -24.74 -35.81 -24.62
CA GLN A 108 -25.70 -34.70 -24.79
C GLN A 108 -24.97 -33.31 -24.83
N PRO A 109 -24.13 -33.03 -25.83
CA PRO A 109 -23.31 -31.83 -25.89
C PRO A 109 -24.11 -30.51 -25.85
N HIS A 110 -25.29 -30.47 -26.49
CA HIS A 110 -26.13 -29.26 -26.48
C HIS A 110 -26.77 -28.98 -25.11
N ARG A 111 -26.98 -30.02 -24.30
CA ARG A 111 -27.58 -29.89 -22.97
C ARG A 111 -26.62 -29.20 -21.99
N VAL A 112 -25.30 -29.35 -22.16
CA VAL A 112 -24.28 -28.69 -21.36
C VAL A 112 -24.49 -27.16 -21.35
N SER A 113 -24.65 -26.58 -22.54
CA SER A 113 -24.86 -25.11 -22.65
C SER A 113 -26.20 -24.68 -22.05
N GLU A 114 -27.25 -25.49 -22.20
CA GLU A 114 -28.56 -25.19 -21.63
C GLU A 114 -28.51 -25.23 -20.08
N LEU A 115 -27.88 -26.26 -19.49
CA LEU A 115 -27.73 -26.39 -18.05
C LEU A 115 -26.92 -25.22 -17.46
N HIS A 116 -25.83 -24.83 -18.09
CA HIS A 116 -25.09 -23.66 -17.66
C HIS A 116 -25.91 -22.36 -17.74
N ARG A 117 -26.76 -22.17 -18.78
CA ARG A 117 -27.67 -21.01 -18.86
C ARG A 117 -28.69 -20.99 -17.72
N ARG A 118 -29.27 -22.15 -17.37
CA ARG A 118 -30.19 -22.27 -16.24
C ARG A 118 -29.47 -21.99 -14.91
N ALA A 119 -28.30 -22.56 -14.72
CA ALA A 119 -27.47 -22.29 -13.54
C ALA A 119 -27.13 -20.80 -13.43
N SER A 120 -26.72 -20.14 -14.53
CA SER A 120 -26.47 -18.70 -14.56
C SER A 120 -27.70 -17.90 -14.16
N ALA A 121 -28.90 -18.28 -14.67
CA ALA A 121 -30.15 -17.59 -14.34
C ALA A 121 -30.53 -17.74 -12.85
N TRP A 122 -30.25 -18.89 -12.27
CA TRP A 122 -30.49 -19.12 -10.84
C TRP A 122 -29.51 -18.32 -9.99
N TYR A 123 -28.18 -18.38 -10.30
CA TYR A 123 -27.16 -17.64 -9.58
C TYR A 123 -27.36 -16.12 -9.65
N GLU A 124 -27.84 -15.58 -10.77
CA GLU A 124 -28.17 -14.15 -10.92
C GLU A 124 -29.21 -13.70 -9.87
N LYS A 125 -30.11 -14.60 -9.44
CA LYS A 125 -31.18 -14.30 -8.46
C LYS A 125 -30.84 -14.65 -7.01
N HIS A 126 -30.06 -15.69 -6.79
CA HIS A 126 -29.95 -16.33 -5.46
C HIS A 126 -28.52 -16.58 -5.00
N GLY A 127 -27.53 -16.46 -5.89
CA GLY A 127 -26.19 -16.91 -5.60
C GLY A 127 -25.11 -15.84 -5.71
N PRO A 128 -23.83 -16.24 -5.62
CA PRO A 128 -22.72 -15.36 -5.90
C PRO A 128 -22.76 -14.92 -7.36
N PHE A 129 -22.58 -13.63 -7.56
CA PHE A 129 -22.54 -13.00 -8.87
C PHE A 129 -21.44 -13.61 -9.78
N THR A 130 -20.29 -13.97 -9.20
CA THR A 130 -19.18 -14.60 -9.91
C THR A 130 -19.58 -15.90 -10.60
N ASP A 131 -20.40 -16.73 -9.91
CA ASP A 131 -20.88 -18.01 -10.44
C ASP A 131 -21.87 -17.76 -11.59
N ALA A 132 -22.72 -16.73 -11.49
CA ALA A 132 -23.64 -16.34 -12.55
C ALA A 132 -22.90 -16.01 -13.86
N VAL A 133 -21.84 -15.20 -13.79
CA VAL A 133 -21.03 -14.82 -14.97
C VAL A 133 -20.30 -16.03 -15.52
N GLN A 134 -19.67 -16.85 -14.65
CA GLN A 134 -18.92 -18.02 -15.07
C GLN A 134 -19.82 -19.05 -15.80
N HIS A 135 -21.03 -19.27 -15.29
CA HIS A 135 -21.99 -20.16 -15.92
C HIS A 135 -22.54 -19.56 -17.23
N ALA A 136 -22.75 -18.24 -17.33
CA ALA A 136 -23.13 -17.59 -18.58
C ALA A 136 -22.07 -17.81 -19.68
N LEU A 137 -20.78 -17.61 -19.35
CA LEU A 137 -19.67 -17.82 -20.29
C LEU A 137 -19.57 -19.29 -20.72
N ARG A 138 -19.63 -20.24 -19.77
CA ARG A 138 -19.62 -21.70 -20.06
C ARG A 138 -20.84 -22.15 -20.86
N GLY A 139 -21.98 -21.46 -20.69
CA GLY A 139 -23.22 -21.72 -21.44
C GLY A 139 -23.28 -21.04 -22.79
N HIS A 140 -22.24 -20.31 -23.21
CA HIS A 140 -22.21 -19.46 -24.40
C HIS A 140 -23.37 -18.46 -24.46
N ASP A 141 -23.86 -18.00 -23.30
CA ASP A 141 -24.85 -16.92 -23.17
C ASP A 141 -24.10 -15.58 -23.03
N LEU A 142 -23.51 -15.15 -24.17
CA LEU A 142 -22.65 -13.97 -24.19
C LEU A 142 -23.42 -12.69 -23.83
N ASP A 143 -24.68 -12.58 -24.24
CA ASP A 143 -25.51 -11.41 -23.91
C ASP A 143 -25.72 -11.27 -22.41
N ARG A 144 -25.99 -12.39 -21.72
CA ARG A 144 -26.12 -12.41 -20.27
C ARG A 144 -24.79 -12.11 -19.59
N ALA A 145 -23.69 -12.75 -20.01
CA ALA A 145 -22.37 -12.52 -19.47
C ALA A 145 -21.97 -11.05 -19.58
N ILE A 146 -22.14 -10.43 -20.74
CA ILE A 146 -21.87 -9.02 -20.98
C ILE A 146 -22.71 -8.14 -20.05
N ARG A 147 -24.01 -8.35 -20.00
CA ARG A 147 -24.91 -7.56 -19.15
C ARG A 147 -24.53 -7.64 -17.67
N LEU A 148 -24.20 -8.84 -17.18
CA LEU A 148 -23.74 -9.04 -15.82
C LEU A 148 -22.40 -8.32 -15.57
N ILE A 149 -21.41 -8.48 -16.45
CA ILE A 149 -20.11 -7.81 -16.32
C ILE A 149 -20.27 -6.28 -16.37
N GLU A 150 -21.12 -5.74 -17.25
CA GLU A 150 -21.39 -4.29 -17.31
C GLU A 150 -22.02 -3.75 -16.02
N SER A 151 -22.86 -4.55 -15.31
CA SER A 151 -23.51 -4.11 -14.06
C SER A 151 -22.55 -4.02 -12.88
N ASP A 152 -21.71 -5.03 -12.67
CA ASP A 152 -20.94 -5.17 -11.44
C ASP A 152 -19.42 -5.34 -11.63
N GLY A 153 -18.94 -5.51 -12.85
CA GLY A 153 -17.53 -5.73 -13.14
C GLY A 153 -16.61 -4.62 -12.61
N MET A 154 -17.05 -3.35 -12.69
CA MET A 154 -16.30 -2.22 -12.12
C MET A 154 -16.15 -2.34 -10.59
N SER A 155 -17.21 -2.74 -9.89
CA SER A 155 -17.19 -2.95 -8.45
C SER A 155 -16.22 -4.06 -8.06
N LEU A 156 -16.26 -5.18 -8.78
CA LEU A 156 -15.37 -6.32 -8.54
C LEU A 156 -13.90 -5.99 -8.75
N VAL A 157 -13.57 -5.16 -9.76
CA VAL A 157 -12.20 -4.66 -9.94
C VAL A 157 -11.76 -3.83 -8.73
N LEU A 158 -12.63 -2.95 -8.24
CA LEU A 158 -12.35 -2.13 -7.05
C LEU A 158 -12.26 -2.96 -5.76
N ASP A 159 -12.96 -4.11 -5.70
CA ASP A 159 -12.92 -5.09 -4.62
C ASP A 159 -11.77 -6.12 -4.78
N GLN A 160 -10.75 -5.78 -5.57
CA GLN A 160 -9.51 -6.55 -5.81
C GLN A 160 -9.71 -7.89 -6.58
N GLN A 161 -10.87 -8.13 -7.18
CA GLN A 161 -11.09 -9.33 -8.01
C GLN A 161 -10.64 -9.11 -9.47
N VAL A 162 -9.52 -8.39 -9.64
CA VAL A 162 -9.01 -7.94 -10.95
C VAL A 162 -8.80 -9.10 -11.91
N GLN A 163 -8.11 -10.17 -11.47
CA GLN A 163 -7.79 -11.32 -12.33
C GLN A 163 -9.04 -12.07 -12.78
N THR A 164 -10.05 -12.17 -11.92
CA THR A 164 -11.33 -12.79 -12.23
C THR A 164 -12.05 -12.03 -13.35
N VAL A 165 -12.12 -10.70 -13.22
CA VAL A 165 -12.81 -9.85 -14.21
C VAL A 165 -12.05 -9.84 -15.55
N LEU A 166 -10.71 -9.73 -15.53
CA LEU A 166 -9.90 -9.81 -16.74
C LEU A 166 -10.06 -11.16 -17.44
N ALA A 167 -10.06 -12.28 -16.70
CA ALA A 167 -10.27 -13.60 -17.27
C ALA A 167 -11.67 -13.76 -17.93
N TRP A 168 -12.69 -13.12 -17.39
CA TRP A 168 -14.02 -13.09 -18.02
C TRP A 168 -14.01 -12.31 -19.34
N LEU A 169 -13.36 -11.13 -19.35
CA LEU A 169 -13.25 -10.30 -20.54
C LEU A 169 -12.41 -10.97 -21.62
N ASP A 170 -11.33 -11.68 -21.24
CA ASP A 170 -10.51 -12.49 -22.15
C ASP A 170 -11.29 -13.71 -22.72
N GLY A 171 -12.32 -14.17 -22.02
CA GLY A 171 -13.23 -15.23 -22.47
C GLY A 171 -14.30 -14.75 -23.45
N LEU A 172 -14.45 -13.43 -23.68
CA LEU A 172 -15.37 -12.86 -24.67
C LEU A 172 -14.64 -12.63 -26.01
N PRO A 173 -15.37 -12.74 -27.14
CA PRO A 173 -14.83 -12.32 -28.43
C PRO A 173 -14.39 -10.85 -28.41
N GLU A 174 -13.19 -10.55 -28.91
CA GLU A 174 -12.59 -9.21 -28.86
C GLU A 174 -13.44 -8.16 -29.58
N ASP A 175 -14.09 -8.52 -30.69
CA ASP A 175 -15.01 -7.65 -31.43
C ASP A 175 -16.21 -7.21 -30.60
N LEU A 176 -16.72 -8.09 -29.68
CA LEU A 176 -17.80 -7.74 -28.77
C LEU A 176 -17.31 -6.82 -27.64
N VAL A 177 -16.11 -7.03 -27.11
CA VAL A 177 -15.54 -6.17 -26.08
C VAL A 177 -15.27 -4.78 -26.66
N CYS A 178 -14.67 -4.71 -27.84
CA CYS A 178 -14.40 -3.44 -28.54
C CYS A 178 -15.69 -2.68 -28.93
N ALA A 179 -16.78 -3.38 -29.25
CA ALA A 179 -18.06 -2.76 -29.59
C ALA A 179 -18.83 -2.23 -28.36
N ARG A 180 -18.40 -2.55 -27.15
CA ARG A 180 -19.05 -2.17 -25.88
C ARG A 180 -18.15 -1.27 -25.04
N PRO A 181 -18.29 0.08 -25.13
CA PRO A 181 -17.39 1.02 -24.44
C PRO A 181 -17.33 0.81 -22.91
N VAL A 182 -18.42 0.33 -22.28
CA VAL A 182 -18.44 0.03 -20.84
C VAL A 182 -17.46 -1.10 -20.50
N LEU A 183 -17.45 -2.20 -21.27
CA LEU A 183 -16.51 -3.31 -21.08
C LEU A 183 -15.06 -2.85 -21.27
N GLY A 184 -14.81 -1.99 -22.26
CA GLY A 184 -13.49 -1.37 -22.48
C GLY A 184 -13.00 -0.59 -21.26
N THR A 185 -13.88 0.17 -20.59
CA THR A 185 -13.52 0.90 -19.37
C THR A 185 -13.27 -0.03 -18.17
N ILE A 186 -14.01 -1.13 -18.03
CA ILE A 186 -13.80 -2.14 -16.99
C ILE A 186 -12.45 -2.83 -17.20
N ARG A 187 -12.15 -3.24 -18.45
CA ARG A 187 -10.87 -3.85 -18.84
C ARG A 187 -9.70 -2.90 -18.56
N ALA A 188 -9.84 -1.63 -18.95
CA ALA A 188 -8.84 -0.61 -18.72
C ALA A 188 -8.54 -0.44 -17.22
N LEU A 189 -9.57 -0.38 -16.37
CA LEU A 189 -9.39 -0.29 -14.93
C LEU A 189 -8.67 -1.53 -14.37
N GLY A 190 -9.02 -2.72 -14.85
CA GLY A 190 -8.31 -3.97 -14.51
C GLY A 190 -6.83 -3.92 -14.87
N TYR A 191 -6.48 -3.38 -16.05
CA TYR A 191 -5.10 -3.18 -16.47
C TYR A 191 -4.37 -2.14 -15.60
N VAL A 192 -5.03 -1.04 -15.22
CA VAL A 192 -4.47 -0.04 -14.29
C VAL A 192 -4.07 -0.71 -12.98
N PHE A 193 -4.95 -1.52 -12.37
CA PHE A 193 -4.63 -2.24 -11.14
C PHE A 193 -3.61 -3.38 -11.30
N SER A 194 -3.31 -3.75 -12.55
CA SER A 194 -2.24 -4.70 -12.90
C SER A 194 -0.94 -4.02 -13.34
N ASN A 195 -0.81 -2.68 -13.20
CA ASN A 195 0.31 -1.85 -13.69
C ASN A 195 0.57 -1.95 -15.21
N ARG A 196 -0.46 -2.31 -16.00
CA ARG A 196 -0.41 -2.45 -17.45
C ARG A 196 -1.00 -1.19 -18.09
N PHE A 197 -0.30 -0.05 -17.95
CA PHE A 197 -0.84 1.27 -18.32
C PHE A 197 -1.01 1.45 -19.83
N ASP A 198 -0.12 0.88 -20.64
CA ASP A 198 -0.20 0.97 -22.12
C ASP A 198 -1.43 0.21 -22.63
N GLU A 199 -1.71 -0.97 -22.10
CA GLU A 199 -2.88 -1.75 -22.46
C GLU A 199 -4.17 -1.10 -21.93
N ALA A 200 -4.10 -0.44 -20.76
CA ALA A 200 -5.21 0.34 -20.25
C ALA A 200 -5.56 1.49 -21.22
N GLU A 201 -4.57 2.28 -21.64
CA GLU A 201 -4.78 3.40 -22.56
C GLU A 201 -5.28 2.93 -23.94
N ALA A 202 -4.77 1.79 -24.45
CA ALA A 202 -5.28 1.18 -25.68
C ALA A 202 -6.78 0.83 -25.56
N SER A 203 -7.18 0.18 -24.44
CA SER A 203 -8.60 -0.14 -24.17
C SER A 203 -9.48 1.11 -24.04
N LEU A 204 -8.98 2.19 -23.43
CA LEU A 204 -9.71 3.46 -23.33
C LEU A 204 -9.85 4.13 -24.70
N HIS A 205 -8.81 4.08 -25.52
CA HIS A 205 -8.84 4.63 -26.86
C HIS A 205 -9.86 3.89 -27.75
N ASP A 206 -9.93 2.56 -27.65
CA ASP A 206 -10.92 1.76 -28.36
C ASP A 206 -12.35 2.11 -27.92
N ALA A 207 -12.57 2.23 -26.60
CA ALA A 207 -13.87 2.63 -26.06
C ALA A 207 -14.29 4.04 -26.52
N GLU A 208 -13.35 4.98 -26.60
CA GLU A 208 -13.58 6.36 -27.06
C GLU A 208 -13.90 6.40 -28.54
N ARG A 209 -13.20 5.62 -29.38
CA ARG A 209 -13.50 5.51 -30.82
C ARG A 209 -14.92 5.00 -31.11
N CYS A 210 -15.42 4.06 -30.28
CA CYS A 210 -16.80 3.56 -30.45
C CYS A 210 -17.85 4.62 -30.14
N LEU A 211 -17.51 5.66 -29.38
CA LEU A 211 -18.40 6.79 -29.06
C LEU A 211 -18.26 7.98 -30.06
N ALA A 212 -17.27 7.93 -30.94
CA ALA A 212 -17.02 9.00 -31.91
C ALA A 212 -18.05 8.94 -33.04
N GLY A 213 -18.86 9.96 -33.21
CA GLY A 213 -19.76 10.10 -34.36
C GLY A 213 -21.18 10.57 -34.06
N GLU A 214 -21.64 10.54 -32.84
CA GLU A 214 -22.94 11.06 -32.43
C GLU A 214 -22.81 12.16 -31.37
N ARG A 215 -23.81 13.04 -31.25
CA ARG A 215 -23.90 13.93 -30.11
C ARG A 215 -24.04 13.05 -28.87
N PRO A 216 -23.10 13.12 -27.88
CA PRO A 216 -23.09 12.20 -26.75
C PRO A 216 -24.39 12.37 -25.95
N ASN A 217 -25.17 11.30 -25.86
CA ASN A 217 -26.28 11.18 -24.93
C ASN A 217 -25.70 11.01 -23.47
N ASP A 218 -26.54 11.00 -22.46
CA ASP A 218 -26.10 10.91 -21.07
C ASP A 218 -25.30 9.62 -20.77
N GLN A 219 -25.61 8.52 -21.47
CA GLN A 219 -24.87 7.26 -21.32
C GLN A 219 -23.46 7.37 -21.94
N ALA A 220 -23.33 7.96 -23.12
CA ALA A 220 -22.04 8.22 -23.76
C ALA A 220 -21.20 9.21 -22.89
N ARG A 221 -21.83 10.25 -22.36
CA ARG A 221 -21.18 11.19 -21.44
C ARG A 221 -20.68 10.52 -20.18
N ALA A 222 -21.47 9.60 -19.59
CA ALA A 222 -21.04 8.83 -18.42
C ALA A 222 -19.81 7.97 -18.72
N VAL A 223 -19.74 7.33 -19.89
CA VAL A 223 -18.57 6.54 -20.31
C VAL A 223 -17.35 7.43 -20.54
N LEU A 224 -17.51 8.56 -21.25
CA LEU A 224 -16.40 9.53 -21.45
C LEU A 224 -15.88 10.08 -20.13
N GLY A 225 -16.77 10.41 -19.19
CA GLY A 225 -16.37 10.82 -17.86
C GLY A 225 -15.62 9.71 -17.08
N ARG A 226 -16.04 8.46 -17.23
CA ARG A 226 -15.33 7.30 -16.66
C ARG A 226 -13.94 7.13 -17.29
N ILE A 227 -13.81 7.30 -18.61
CA ILE A 227 -12.52 7.30 -19.31
C ILE A 227 -11.60 8.37 -18.71
N ALA A 228 -12.09 9.59 -18.52
CA ALA A 228 -11.31 10.67 -17.91
C ALA A 228 -10.87 10.33 -16.46
N VAL A 229 -11.75 9.70 -15.64
CA VAL A 229 -11.39 9.23 -14.28
C VAL A 229 -10.27 8.18 -14.33
N ILE A 230 -10.34 7.22 -15.25
CA ILE A 230 -9.32 6.16 -15.35
C ILE A 230 -8.00 6.75 -15.84
N ARG A 231 -8.00 7.66 -16.82
CA ARG A 231 -6.80 8.41 -17.24
C ARG A 231 -6.22 9.26 -16.11
N ALA A 232 -7.07 9.89 -15.28
CA ALA A 232 -6.62 10.59 -14.10
C ALA A 232 -5.91 9.65 -13.12
N ALA A 233 -6.39 8.41 -12.96
CA ALA A 233 -5.72 7.41 -12.14
C ALA A 233 -4.38 6.98 -12.74
N ILE A 234 -4.27 6.74 -14.03
CA ILE A 234 -3.01 6.44 -14.74
C ILE A 234 -1.99 7.56 -14.51
N SER A 235 -2.39 8.83 -14.75
CA SER A 235 -1.52 10.00 -14.53
C SER A 235 -1.03 10.10 -13.08
N ARG A 236 -1.92 9.83 -12.12
CA ARG A 236 -1.55 9.81 -10.70
C ARG A 236 -0.54 8.70 -10.37
N PHE A 237 -0.71 7.50 -10.92
CA PHE A 237 0.21 6.39 -10.66
C PHE A 237 1.59 6.63 -11.26
N SER A 238 1.69 7.32 -12.40
CA SER A 238 2.98 7.78 -12.96
C SER A 238 3.57 8.99 -12.23
N GLY A 239 2.77 9.69 -11.40
CA GLY A 239 3.18 10.87 -10.63
C GLY A 239 2.91 12.19 -11.34
N ASP A 240 2.22 12.19 -12.48
CA ASP A 240 1.74 13.40 -13.14
C ASP A 240 0.44 13.88 -12.49
N ILE A 241 0.59 14.55 -11.34
CA ILE A 241 -0.55 14.99 -10.54
C ILE A 241 -1.32 16.13 -11.21
N GLU A 242 -0.61 17.01 -11.93
CA GLU A 242 -1.24 18.13 -12.63
C GLU A 242 -2.23 17.62 -13.69
N ARG A 243 -1.80 16.68 -14.50
CA ARG A 243 -2.66 16.02 -15.48
C ARG A 243 -3.81 15.26 -14.82
N SER A 244 -3.55 14.59 -13.69
CA SER A 244 -4.56 13.88 -12.91
C SER A 244 -5.68 14.82 -12.44
N VAL A 245 -5.33 16.00 -11.93
CA VAL A 245 -6.27 17.04 -11.49
C VAL A 245 -7.09 17.59 -12.68
N SER A 246 -6.41 17.91 -13.78
CA SER A 246 -7.08 18.39 -15.01
C SER A 246 -8.12 17.41 -15.53
N LEU A 247 -7.77 16.12 -15.61
CA LEU A 247 -8.67 15.04 -16.02
C LEU A 247 -9.81 14.81 -15.01
N GLY A 248 -9.57 15.04 -13.73
CA GLY A 248 -10.61 15.02 -12.70
C GLY A 248 -11.68 16.10 -12.94
N HIS A 249 -11.27 17.33 -13.28
CA HIS A 249 -12.19 18.40 -13.66
C HIS A 249 -12.95 18.07 -14.93
N GLU A 250 -12.30 17.55 -15.96
CA GLU A 250 -12.94 17.10 -17.19
C GLU A 250 -14.01 16.03 -16.91
N ALA A 251 -13.68 15.04 -16.08
CA ALA A 251 -14.62 14.00 -15.68
C ALA A 251 -15.87 14.58 -15.01
N LEU A 252 -15.73 15.57 -14.11
CA LEU A 252 -16.87 16.21 -13.45
C LEU A 252 -17.78 16.99 -14.39
N GLN A 253 -17.24 17.52 -15.50
CA GLN A 253 -18.04 18.18 -16.54
C GLN A 253 -18.80 17.17 -17.41
N LEU A 254 -18.26 15.98 -17.60
CA LEU A 254 -18.84 14.93 -18.43
C LEU A 254 -19.85 14.06 -17.69
N LEU A 255 -19.55 13.70 -16.43
CA LEU A 255 -20.39 12.78 -15.63
C LEU A 255 -21.72 13.42 -15.24
N PRO A 256 -22.87 12.85 -15.62
CA PRO A 256 -24.19 13.33 -15.17
C PRO A 256 -24.30 13.27 -13.65
N GLU A 257 -25.15 14.15 -13.08
CA GLU A 257 -25.48 14.12 -11.65
C GLU A 257 -26.61 13.11 -11.41
N SER A 258 -26.24 11.86 -11.15
CA SER A 258 -27.17 10.76 -10.90
C SER A 258 -26.59 9.76 -9.91
N ASP A 259 -27.44 8.95 -9.28
CA ASP A 259 -27.00 7.86 -8.41
C ASP A 259 -26.10 6.85 -9.15
N ALA A 260 -26.41 6.62 -10.44
CA ALA A 260 -25.65 5.68 -11.29
C ALA A 260 -24.20 6.12 -11.55
N THR A 261 -23.89 7.42 -11.43
CA THR A 261 -22.54 7.99 -11.64
C THR A 261 -21.92 8.54 -10.34
N SER A 262 -22.58 8.35 -9.22
CA SER A 262 -22.14 8.90 -7.92
C SER A 262 -20.73 8.44 -7.52
N ARG A 263 -20.39 7.18 -7.79
CA ARG A 263 -19.08 6.58 -7.49
C ARG A 263 -17.96 7.17 -8.37
N GLU A 264 -18.22 7.32 -9.67
CA GLU A 264 -17.27 7.92 -10.61
C GLU A 264 -17.07 9.40 -10.32
N ARG A 265 -18.14 10.13 -9.96
CA ARG A 265 -18.04 11.52 -9.52
C ARG A 265 -17.22 11.65 -8.23
N ALA A 266 -17.43 10.76 -7.25
CA ALA A 266 -16.62 10.72 -6.04
C ALA A 266 -15.13 10.47 -6.38
N SER A 267 -14.84 9.58 -7.33
CA SER A 267 -13.47 9.34 -7.80
C SER A 267 -12.89 10.59 -8.50
N ALA A 268 -13.65 11.26 -9.33
CA ALA A 268 -13.24 12.52 -9.99
C ALA A 268 -12.95 13.62 -8.95
N HIS A 269 -13.84 13.81 -7.96
CA HIS A 269 -13.59 14.73 -6.84
C HIS A 269 -12.32 14.37 -6.08
N ALA A 270 -12.06 13.06 -5.89
CA ALA A 270 -10.84 12.60 -5.25
C ALA A 270 -9.56 12.93 -6.05
N HIS A 271 -9.61 12.98 -7.38
CA HIS A 271 -8.49 13.48 -8.21
C HIS A 271 -8.37 15.00 -8.14
N VAL A 272 -9.47 15.73 -8.21
CA VAL A 272 -9.46 17.19 -8.03
C VAL A 272 -8.92 17.60 -6.65
N ALA A 273 -9.26 16.84 -5.62
CA ALA A 273 -8.73 17.05 -4.27
C ALA A 273 -7.20 16.88 -4.15
N LEU A 274 -6.49 16.39 -5.19
CA LEU A 274 -5.02 16.40 -5.26
C LEU A 274 -4.44 17.76 -5.66
N THR A 275 -5.26 18.76 -5.95
CA THR A 275 -4.82 20.10 -6.33
C THR A 275 -3.78 20.67 -5.36
N TYR A 276 -3.94 20.40 -4.05
CA TYR A 276 -2.97 20.83 -3.04
C TYR A 276 -1.56 20.25 -3.25
N GLN A 277 -1.41 19.12 -3.93
CA GLN A 277 -0.08 18.55 -4.25
C GLN A 277 0.60 19.28 -5.40
N VAL A 278 -0.17 19.96 -6.24
CA VAL A 278 0.35 20.78 -7.36
C VAL A 278 0.59 22.21 -6.90
N THR A 279 -0.43 22.84 -6.34
CA THR A 279 -0.37 24.25 -5.91
C THR A 279 0.36 24.43 -4.59
N GLY A 280 0.32 23.41 -3.74
CA GLY A 280 0.79 23.47 -2.37
C GLY A 280 -0.18 24.17 -1.41
N ASP A 281 -1.38 24.54 -1.85
CA ASP A 281 -2.37 25.23 -1.02
C ASP A 281 -3.03 24.23 -0.06
N VAL A 282 -2.93 24.51 1.24
CA VAL A 282 -3.49 23.64 2.30
C VAL A 282 -4.24 24.48 3.33
N HIS A 283 -5.12 25.36 2.86
CA HIS A 283 -5.97 26.13 3.75
C HIS A 283 -6.99 25.25 4.46
N PRO A 284 -7.41 25.58 5.69
CA PRO A 284 -8.38 24.78 6.45
C PRO A 284 -9.71 24.55 5.71
N ALA A 285 -10.12 25.47 4.84
CA ALA A 285 -11.33 25.33 4.03
C ALA A 285 -11.24 24.17 3.01
N ASP A 286 -10.03 23.83 2.57
CA ASP A 286 -9.79 22.78 1.56
C ASP A 286 -9.69 21.38 2.18
N GLU A 287 -9.71 21.26 3.51
CA GLU A 287 -9.71 19.99 4.24
C GLU A 287 -11.08 19.30 4.16
N ARG A 288 -12.17 20.05 4.12
CA ARG A 288 -13.54 19.56 4.16
C ARG A 288 -13.87 18.57 3.02
N PRO A 289 -13.54 18.81 1.75
CA PRO A 289 -13.78 17.84 0.68
C PRO A 289 -13.08 16.49 0.89
N LEU A 290 -11.89 16.51 1.51
CA LEU A 290 -11.16 15.28 1.85
C LEU A 290 -11.85 14.51 2.99
N GLU A 291 -12.38 15.20 3.99
CA GLU A 291 -13.17 14.58 5.09
C GLU A 291 -14.50 14.01 4.57
N GLU A 292 -15.18 14.73 3.69
CA GLU A 292 -16.41 14.27 3.03
C GLU A 292 -16.15 13.00 2.19
N ALA A 293 -15.04 12.92 1.46
CA ALA A 293 -14.64 11.74 0.71
C ALA A 293 -14.38 10.53 1.65
N VAL A 294 -13.68 10.73 2.77
CA VAL A 294 -13.47 9.68 3.78
C VAL A 294 -14.80 9.17 4.32
N THR A 295 -15.75 10.08 4.60
CA THR A 295 -17.07 9.73 5.13
C THR A 295 -17.89 8.94 4.11
N ALA A 296 -17.94 9.41 2.86
CA ALA A 296 -18.68 8.78 1.76
C ALA A 296 -18.17 7.36 1.45
N PHE A 297 -16.85 7.18 1.33
CA PHE A 297 -16.30 5.86 1.05
C PHE A 297 -16.38 4.91 2.26
N SER A 298 -16.38 5.44 3.48
CA SER A 298 -16.64 4.65 4.68
C SER A 298 -18.07 4.10 4.68
N ALA A 299 -19.05 4.93 4.35
CA ALA A 299 -20.46 4.55 4.26
C ALA A 299 -20.73 3.55 3.11
N ALA A 300 -20.04 3.72 1.99
CA ALA A 300 -20.15 2.83 0.83
C ALA A 300 -19.41 1.48 1.00
N HIS A 301 -18.75 1.24 2.14
CA HIS A 301 -17.96 0.04 2.42
C HIS A 301 -16.88 -0.30 1.38
N THR A 302 -16.39 0.68 0.62
CA THR A 302 -15.34 0.53 -0.39
C THR A 302 -13.96 0.75 0.21
N LEU A 303 -13.17 -0.32 0.36
CA LEU A 303 -11.91 -0.29 1.11
C LEU A 303 -10.81 0.55 0.43
N LEU A 304 -10.53 0.32 -0.85
CA LEU A 304 -9.43 0.99 -1.54
C LEU A 304 -9.64 2.52 -1.68
N PRO A 305 -10.80 3.02 -2.12
CA PRO A 305 -11.06 4.45 -2.14
C PRO A 305 -11.02 5.09 -0.76
N LEU A 306 -11.51 4.39 0.28
CA LEU A 306 -11.43 4.86 1.66
C LEU A 306 -9.98 5.05 2.11
N LEU A 307 -9.12 4.03 1.94
CA LEU A 307 -7.69 4.10 2.29
C LEU A 307 -6.98 5.22 1.53
N SER A 308 -7.26 5.36 0.24
CA SER A 308 -6.71 6.43 -0.59
C SER A 308 -7.11 7.82 -0.07
N SER A 309 -8.38 8.00 0.33
CA SER A 309 -8.87 9.28 0.86
C SER A 309 -8.28 9.60 2.25
N ILE A 310 -8.16 8.60 3.12
CA ILE A 310 -7.51 8.76 4.44
C ILE A 310 -6.03 9.15 4.26
N ASN A 311 -5.32 8.52 3.34
CA ASN A 311 -3.92 8.85 3.07
C ASN A 311 -3.75 10.30 2.58
N ARG A 312 -4.65 10.76 1.71
CA ARG A 312 -4.66 12.16 1.24
C ARG A 312 -4.92 13.15 2.37
N LEU A 313 -5.91 12.86 3.22
CA LEU A 313 -6.21 13.69 4.39
C LEU A 313 -5.04 13.71 5.39
N GLY A 314 -4.40 12.57 5.63
CA GLY A 314 -3.20 12.49 6.46
C GLY A 314 -2.05 13.34 5.91
N LYS A 315 -1.78 13.25 4.60
CA LYS A 315 -0.75 14.07 3.92
C LYS A 315 -1.06 15.56 3.97
N PHE A 316 -2.31 15.92 3.70
CA PHE A 316 -2.80 17.31 3.81
C PHE A 316 -2.52 17.89 5.21
N ARG A 317 -2.86 17.16 6.27
CA ARG A 317 -2.61 17.55 7.67
C ARG A 317 -1.11 17.64 7.99
N THR A 318 -0.29 16.76 7.43
CA THR A 318 1.18 16.82 7.56
C THR A 318 1.71 18.11 6.94
N MET A 319 1.25 18.49 5.74
CA MET A 319 1.64 19.75 5.09
C MET A 319 1.21 20.99 5.89
N GLN A 320 0.06 20.93 6.57
CA GLN A 320 -0.36 21.97 7.52
C GLN A 320 0.49 22.01 8.80
N GLY A 321 1.46 21.11 8.96
CA GLY A 321 2.28 20.97 10.16
C GLY A 321 1.57 20.28 11.35
N ARG A 322 0.39 19.68 11.15
CA ARG A 322 -0.47 19.07 12.18
C ARG A 322 -0.18 17.57 12.31
N LEU A 323 1.04 17.22 12.77
CA LEU A 323 1.51 15.83 12.83
C LEU A 323 0.64 14.93 13.73
N GLY A 324 0.19 15.45 14.88
CA GLY A 324 -0.69 14.70 15.79
C GLY A 324 -2.03 14.37 15.16
N SER A 325 -2.61 15.31 14.40
CA SER A 325 -3.87 15.11 13.68
C SER A 325 -3.71 14.17 12.50
N ALA A 326 -2.58 14.26 11.77
CA ALA A 326 -2.23 13.33 10.69
C ALA A 326 -2.07 11.90 11.23
N HIS A 327 -1.35 11.71 12.33
CA HIS A 327 -1.18 10.42 13.00
C HIS A 327 -2.53 9.79 13.37
N ALA A 328 -3.42 10.54 14.03
CA ALA A 328 -4.76 10.06 14.38
C ALA A 328 -5.60 9.67 13.15
N THR A 329 -5.40 10.36 12.01
CA THR A 329 -6.06 10.05 10.74
C THR A 329 -5.59 8.69 10.21
N TYR A 330 -4.29 8.45 10.21
CA TYR A 330 -3.70 7.17 9.80
C TYR A 330 -4.10 6.01 10.74
N GLU A 331 -4.18 6.22 12.05
CA GLU A 331 -4.64 5.18 12.99
C GLU A 331 -6.09 4.76 12.73
N ARG A 332 -6.97 5.70 12.38
CA ARG A 332 -8.35 5.38 11.96
C ARG A 332 -8.38 4.50 10.71
N ALA A 333 -7.44 4.71 9.75
CA ALA A 333 -7.30 3.86 8.58
C ALA A 333 -6.96 2.41 8.96
N ALA A 334 -5.98 2.25 9.86
CA ALA A 334 -5.57 0.93 10.32
C ALA A 334 -6.71 0.18 11.00
N ALA A 335 -7.48 0.85 11.86
CA ALA A 335 -8.63 0.26 12.54
C ALA A 335 -9.71 -0.19 11.55
N ALA A 336 -10.04 0.62 10.53
CA ALA A 336 -11.05 0.30 9.52
C ALA A 336 -10.65 -0.90 8.64
N VAL A 337 -9.35 -1.14 8.45
CA VAL A 337 -8.82 -2.27 7.68
C VAL A 337 -8.80 -3.55 8.52
N LEU A 338 -8.32 -3.48 9.76
CA LEU A 338 -8.24 -4.62 10.68
C LEU A 338 -9.60 -5.23 10.96
N ASP A 339 -10.64 -4.39 11.04
CA ASP A 339 -12.03 -4.82 11.29
C ASP A 339 -12.63 -5.60 10.09
N ARG A 340 -12.13 -5.38 8.87
CA ARG A 340 -12.72 -5.93 7.63
C ARG A 340 -11.91 -7.02 6.93
N ALA A 341 -10.62 -6.97 7.01
CA ALA A 341 -9.74 -7.75 6.10
C ALA A 341 -9.15 -9.03 6.70
N GLY A 342 -9.38 -9.32 7.98
CA GLY A 342 -8.90 -10.58 8.59
C GLY A 342 -7.49 -10.97 8.19
N HIS A 343 -6.47 -10.15 8.46
CA HIS A 343 -5.03 -10.45 8.23
C HIS A 343 -4.58 -10.66 6.77
N SER A 344 -5.37 -10.26 5.78
CA SER A 344 -4.89 -10.21 4.39
C SER A 344 -4.07 -8.95 4.14
N GLU A 345 -2.90 -9.08 3.50
CA GLU A 345 -1.99 -7.98 3.15
C GLU A 345 -2.76 -6.89 2.41
N VAL A 346 -2.84 -5.70 3.02
CA VAL A 346 -3.58 -4.58 2.44
C VAL A 346 -2.74 -3.96 1.34
N VAL A 347 -3.09 -4.27 0.11
CA VAL A 347 -2.39 -3.87 -1.13
C VAL A 347 -2.13 -2.35 -1.24
N ASN A 348 -2.94 -1.50 -0.58
CA ASN A 348 -2.76 -0.05 -0.55
C ASN A 348 -2.20 0.50 0.77
N GLY A 349 -1.62 -0.35 1.60
CA GLY A 349 -1.03 0.06 2.87
C GLY A 349 0.26 0.88 2.74
N ALA A 350 0.93 0.89 1.58
CA ALA A 350 2.21 1.58 1.40
C ALA A 350 2.15 3.06 1.82
N ALA A 351 1.12 3.81 1.40
CA ALA A 351 0.95 5.22 1.76
C ALA A 351 0.67 5.42 3.26
N TYR A 352 -0.10 4.53 3.88
CA TYR A 352 -0.30 4.52 5.33
C TYR A 352 1.02 4.30 6.06
N TYR A 353 1.77 3.28 5.67
CA TYR A 353 3.06 2.96 6.30
C TYR A 353 4.09 4.07 6.07
N ALA A 354 4.14 4.69 4.89
CA ALA A 354 5.01 5.81 4.59
C ALA A 354 4.66 7.04 5.44
N GLY A 355 3.39 7.43 5.52
CA GLY A 355 2.94 8.57 6.32
C GLY A 355 3.18 8.40 7.81
N MET A 356 2.87 7.23 8.38
CA MET A 356 3.18 6.91 9.78
C MET A 356 4.68 6.91 10.03
N GLY A 357 5.47 6.33 9.11
CA GLY A 357 6.92 6.28 9.22
C GLY A 357 7.56 7.67 9.21
N GLU A 358 7.07 8.58 8.35
CA GLU A 358 7.53 9.97 8.29
C GLU A 358 7.23 10.72 9.59
N ILE A 359 6.02 10.57 10.14
CA ILE A 359 5.65 11.21 11.41
C ILE A 359 6.54 10.72 12.56
N TYR A 360 6.73 9.41 12.70
CA TYR A 360 7.64 8.87 13.72
C TYR A 360 9.09 9.31 13.52
N LEU A 361 9.53 9.41 12.26
CA LEU A 361 10.84 9.97 11.93
C LEU A 361 10.95 11.42 12.40
N GLN A 362 9.96 12.28 12.11
CA GLN A 362 9.94 13.67 12.58
C GLN A 362 9.95 13.78 14.10
N TRP A 363 9.27 12.90 14.80
CA TRP A 363 9.29 12.82 16.26
C TRP A 363 10.56 12.20 16.85
N ASN A 364 11.50 11.75 15.99
CA ASN A 364 12.73 11.04 16.35
C ASN A 364 12.51 9.70 17.09
N ASP A 365 11.34 9.07 16.91
CA ASP A 365 11.13 7.67 17.26
C ASP A 365 11.63 6.77 16.11
N LEU A 366 12.96 6.60 16.08
CA LEU A 366 13.62 5.87 14.98
C LEU A 366 13.26 4.37 14.94
N HIS A 367 12.81 3.80 16.08
CA HIS A 367 12.40 2.40 16.14
C HIS A 367 11.05 2.19 15.45
N SER A 368 10.06 3.00 15.80
CA SER A 368 8.75 2.96 15.14
C SER A 368 8.85 3.36 13.67
N ALA A 369 9.62 4.41 13.36
CA ALA A 369 9.87 4.83 11.98
C ALA A 369 10.43 3.68 11.12
N GLU A 370 11.41 2.91 11.62
CA GLU A 370 11.98 1.77 10.88
C GLU A 370 10.93 0.71 10.56
N ARG A 371 10.13 0.34 11.55
CA ARG A 371 9.08 -0.68 11.37
C ARG A 371 8.11 -0.28 10.26
N TYR A 372 7.66 0.96 10.28
CA TYR A 372 6.70 1.48 9.29
C TYR A 372 7.35 1.67 7.92
N LEU A 373 8.52 2.31 7.84
CA LEU A 373 9.17 2.60 6.54
C LEU A 373 9.64 1.34 5.82
N ARG A 374 10.14 0.33 6.52
CA ARG A 374 10.48 -0.96 5.89
C ARG A 374 9.25 -1.62 5.27
N GLN A 375 8.11 -1.61 5.99
CA GLN A 375 6.88 -2.15 5.44
C GLN A 375 6.38 -1.34 4.24
N ALA A 376 6.50 0.00 4.28
CA ALA A 376 6.18 0.86 3.15
C ALA A 376 6.98 0.48 1.90
N VAL A 377 8.30 0.32 2.03
CA VAL A 377 9.19 -0.04 0.92
C VAL A 377 8.89 -1.44 0.39
N VAL A 378 8.66 -2.44 1.25
CA VAL A 378 8.28 -3.80 0.82
C VAL A 378 7.02 -3.77 -0.04
N LEU A 379 6.00 -3.03 0.37
CA LEU A 379 4.76 -2.88 -0.41
C LEU A 379 4.99 -2.06 -1.69
N ALA A 380 5.81 -1.03 -1.65
CA ALA A 380 6.13 -0.17 -2.79
C ALA A 380 6.95 -0.90 -3.87
N SER A 381 7.85 -1.81 -3.47
CA SER A 381 8.68 -2.61 -4.39
C SER A 381 7.94 -3.81 -4.96
N GLY A 382 6.93 -4.34 -4.27
CA GLY A 382 6.26 -5.60 -4.57
C GLY A 382 5.40 -5.67 -5.84
N GLY A 383 5.49 -4.70 -6.74
CA GLY A 383 4.78 -4.73 -8.04
C GLY A 383 3.30 -4.40 -7.99
N LEU A 384 2.77 -4.09 -6.82
CA LEU A 384 1.40 -3.66 -6.63
C LEU A 384 1.19 -2.21 -7.10
N THR A 385 -0.05 -1.84 -7.40
CA THR A 385 -0.42 -0.51 -7.87
C THR A 385 -0.27 0.53 -6.76
N VAL A 386 0.96 0.99 -6.53
CA VAL A 386 1.31 2.04 -5.58
C VAL A 386 1.71 3.27 -6.38
N GLY A 387 1.19 4.45 -6.01
CA GLY A 387 1.52 5.71 -6.67
C GLY A 387 3.02 5.99 -6.61
N ALA A 388 3.58 6.51 -7.70
CA ALA A 388 5.00 6.82 -7.80
C ALA A 388 5.48 7.83 -6.74
N ASP A 389 4.59 8.74 -6.32
CA ASP A 389 4.80 9.69 -5.23
C ASP A 389 5.02 8.97 -3.89
N VAL A 390 4.19 7.95 -3.59
CA VAL A 390 4.31 7.13 -2.36
C VAL A 390 5.59 6.31 -2.36
N VAL A 391 5.94 5.71 -3.52
CA VAL A 391 7.21 4.99 -3.68
C VAL A 391 8.38 5.91 -3.38
N THR A 392 8.43 7.08 -4.03
CA THR A 392 9.49 8.08 -3.86
C THR A 392 9.62 8.51 -2.40
N GLU A 393 8.51 8.81 -1.74
CA GLU A 393 8.48 9.24 -0.34
C GLU A 393 8.94 8.14 0.62
N SER A 394 8.52 6.89 0.39
CA SER A 394 8.92 5.73 1.21
C SER A 394 10.43 5.54 1.23
N TYR A 395 11.07 5.56 0.06
CA TYR A 395 12.52 5.37 -0.06
C TYR A 395 13.31 6.56 0.47
N ILE A 396 12.89 7.80 0.20
CA ILE A 396 13.56 9.01 0.74
C ILE A 396 13.48 9.02 2.27
N SER A 397 12.31 8.71 2.85
CA SER A 397 12.15 8.65 4.30
C SER A 397 12.96 7.50 4.92
N LEU A 398 13.08 6.35 4.24
CA LEU A 398 13.93 5.24 4.67
C LEU A 398 15.43 5.64 4.63
N ALA A 399 15.87 6.33 3.59
CA ALA A 399 17.24 6.84 3.50
C ALA A 399 17.55 7.82 4.63
N ARG A 400 16.63 8.76 4.93
CA ARG A 400 16.76 9.69 6.07
C ARG A 400 16.80 8.98 7.41
N LEU A 401 16.03 7.90 7.58
CA LEU A 401 16.08 7.06 8.78
C LEU A 401 17.46 6.39 8.95
N HIS A 402 17.99 5.78 7.87
CA HIS A 402 19.31 5.15 7.89
C HIS A 402 20.39 6.16 8.24
N GLU A 403 20.33 7.34 7.64
CA GLU A 403 21.23 8.45 7.96
C GLU A 403 21.13 8.88 9.43
N ALA A 404 19.91 9.05 9.96
CA ALA A 404 19.67 9.39 11.36
C ALA A 404 20.30 8.40 12.35
N ARG A 405 20.52 7.17 11.91
CA ARG A 405 21.20 6.10 12.67
C ARG A 405 22.69 5.96 12.37
N GLY A 406 23.22 6.75 11.44
CA GLY A 406 24.61 6.67 11.00
C GLY A 406 24.89 5.53 10.02
N HIS A 407 23.85 4.91 9.45
CA HIS A 407 23.96 3.83 8.45
C HIS A 407 24.03 4.45 7.04
N THR A 408 25.17 5.08 6.73
CA THR A 408 25.34 5.89 5.51
C THR A 408 25.31 5.07 4.21
N VAL A 409 25.78 3.84 4.24
CA VAL A 409 25.80 2.93 3.07
C VAL A 409 24.37 2.51 2.73
N GLU A 410 23.58 2.14 3.73
CA GLU A 410 22.19 1.74 3.56
C GLU A 410 21.33 2.90 3.10
N ALA A 411 21.62 4.12 3.55
CA ALA A 411 20.95 5.33 3.07
C ALA A 411 21.19 5.56 1.58
N GLY A 412 22.42 5.41 1.12
CA GLY A 412 22.78 5.51 -0.31
C GLY A 412 22.10 4.43 -1.15
N ALA A 413 22.15 3.15 -0.68
CA ALA A 413 21.54 2.02 -1.36
C ALA A 413 20.02 2.20 -1.55
N ALA A 414 19.31 2.74 -0.56
CA ALA A 414 17.87 3.01 -0.66
C ALA A 414 17.55 4.05 -1.76
N LEU A 415 18.36 5.09 -1.91
CA LEU A 415 18.17 6.10 -2.96
C LEU A 415 18.57 5.57 -4.35
N ASP A 416 19.59 4.73 -4.46
CA ASP A 416 19.98 4.09 -5.71
C ASP A 416 18.90 3.12 -6.20
N GLU A 417 18.27 2.36 -5.28
CA GLU A 417 17.13 1.50 -5.58
C GLU A 417 15.92 2.31 -6.05
N LEU A 418 15.61 3.43 -5.37
CA LEU A 418 14.56 4.36 -5.81
C LEU A 418 14.77 4.82 -7.24
N LEU A 419 15.96 5.31 -7.57
CA LEU A 419 16.27 5.85 -8.91
C LEU A 419 16.25 4.74 -9.97
N GLY A 420 16.64 3.52 -9.61
CA GLY A 420 16.51 2.32 -10.45
C GLY A 420 15.05 2.02 -10.78
N LEU A 421 14.20 1.94 -9.76
CA LEU A 421 12.75 1.72 -9.91
C LEU A 421 12.06 2.84 -10.69
N ALA A 422 12.42 4.09 -10.42
CA ALA A 422 11.84 5.26 -11.09
C ALA A 422 12.09 5.24 -12.59
N ARG A 423 13.31 4.84 -13.03
CA ARG A 423 13.64 4.66 -14.44
C ARG A 423 12.92 3.44 -15.05
N GLN A 424 12.90 2.32 -14.34
CA GLN A 424 12.25 1.08 -14.80
C GLN A 424 10.75 1.25 -15.00
N ARG A 425 10.08 2.00 -14.09
CA ARG A 425 8.62 2.20 -14.09
C ARG A 425 8.20 3.52 -14.77
N ALA A 426 9.13 4.21 -15.42
CA ALA A 426 8.90 5.48 -16.11
C ALA A 426 8.16 6.52 -15.23
N PHE A 427 8.67 6.78 -14.02
CA PHE A 427 8.12 7.80 -13.14
C PHE A 427 8.18 9.17 -13.81
N TYR A 428 7.22 10.02 -13.47
CA TYR A 428 7.21 11.39 -13.92
C TYR A 428 8.50 12.11 -13.49
N TYR A 429 9.08 12.88 -14.39
CA TYR A 429 10.45 13.43 -14.23
C TYR A 429 10.69 14.20 -12.92
N GLN A 430 9.66 14.91 -12.41
CA GLN A 430 9.77 15.67 -11.14
C GLN A 430 10.06 14.75 -9.94
N LEU A 431 9.59 13.52 -9.95
CA LEU A 431 9.87 12.55 -8.88
C LEU A 431 11.28 12.00 -8.97
N ILE A 432 11.83 11.87 -10.19
CA ILE A 432 13.23 11.51 -10.41
C ILE A 432 14.13 12.63 -9.90
N GLU A 433 13.86 13.88 -10.28
CA GLU A 433 14.58 15.07 -9.78
C GLU A 433 14.56 15.16 -8.24
N ARG A 434 13.43 14.80 -7.61
CA ARG A 434 13.29 14.75 -6.15
C ARG A 434 14.18 13.66 -5.52
N GLY A 435 14.28 12.49 -6.13
CA GLY A 435 15.20 11.42 -5.72
C GLY A 435 16.69 11.85 -5.85
N GLU A 436 17.04 12.52 -6.95
CA GLU A 436 18.39 13.04 -7.18
C GLU A 436 18.75 14.17 -6.16
N ALA A 437 17.81 15.05 -5.83
CA ALA A 437 18.00 16.05 -4.79
C ALA A 437 18.22 15.42 -3.40
N ALA A 438 17.48 14.36 -3.07
CA ALA A 438 17.68 13.61 -1.84
C ALA A 438 19.08 12.99 -1.78
N ARG A 439 19.59 12.46 -2.91
CA ARG A 439 20.93 11.91 -3.03
C ARG A 439 22.01 12.98 -2.87
N ALA A 440 21.82 14.16 -3.46
CA ALA A 440 22.73 15.32 -3.27
C ALA A 440 22.73 15.79 -1.81
N SER A 441 21.55 15.84 -1.16
CA SER A 441 21.44 16.15 0.28
C SER A 441 22.19 15.15 1.15
N LEU A 442 22.12 13.86 0.84
CA LEU A 442 22.89 12.81 1.54
C LEU A 442 24.40 13.00 1.34
N ALA A 443 24.86 13.26 0.10
CA ALA A 443 26.26 13.52 -0.19
C ALA A 443 26.82 14.71 0.63
N LEU A 444 26.08 15.81 0.75
CA LEU A 444 26.44 16.94 1.59
C LEU A 444 26.70 16.55 3.06
N ARG A 445 25.84 15.70 3.62
CA ARG A 445 25.95 15.28 5.02
C ARG A 445 27.10 14.30 5.25
N GLN A 446 27.46 13.54 4.20
CA GLN A 446 28.63 12.65 4.19
C GLN A 446 29.94 13.41 3.93
N GLY A 447 29.87 14.74 3.66
CA GLY A 447 31.03 15.57 3.37
C GLY A 447 31.46 15.56 1.90
N ASP A 448 30.74 14.87 1.03
CA ASP A 448 30.97 14.86 -0.43
C ASP A 448 30.32 16.11 -1.06
N LEU A 449 31.03 17.23 -0.91
CA LEU A 449 30.61 18.50 -1.46
C LEU A 449 30.68 18.52 -3.01
N ALA A 450 31.57 17.73 -3.61
CA ALA A 450 31.78 17.74 -5.05
C ALA A 450 30.53 17.18 -5.78
N THR A 451 30.03 16.03 -5.37
CA THR A 451 28.79 15.43 -5.92
C THR A 451 27.59 16.36 -5.74
N ALA A 452 27.47 17.01 -4.59
CA ALA A 452 26.36 17.92 -4.34
C ALA A 452 26.43 19.20 -5.21
N ILE A 453 27.64 19.72 -5.48
CA ILE A 453 27.86 20.84 -6.37
C ILE A 453 27.53 20.46 -7.82
N GLU A 454 27.98 19.32 -8.29
CA GLU A 454 27.68 18.80 -9.65
C GLU A 454 26.16 18.72 -9.86
N TRP A 455 25.43 18.18 -8.89
CA TRP A 455 23.97 18.17 -8.93
C TRP A 455 23.38 19.59 -8.99
N ALA A 456 23.86 20.52 -8.16
CA ALA A 456 23.36 21.89 -8.11
C ALA A 456 23.59 22.65 -9.41
N GLU A 457 24.73 22.43 -10.07
CA GLU A 457 25.06 23.02 -11.38
C GLU A 457 24.17 22.47 -12.50
N GLY A 458 23.88 21.17 -12.44
CA GLY A 458 22.94 20.50 -13.36
C GLY A 458 21.47 20.94 -13.14
N TYR A 459 21.07 21.18 -11.88
CA TYR A 459 19.73 21.65 -11.55
C TYR A 459 19.47 23.11 -12.02
N GLY A 460 20.51 23.93 -12.09
CA GLY A 460 20.48 25.30 -12.59
C GLY A 460 19.73 26.27 -11.68
N ASN A 461 19.66 27.54 -12.12
CA ASN A 461 18.90 28.59 -11.43
C ASN A 461 17.41 28.46 -11.74
N ALA A 462 16.71 27.58 -11.01
CA ALA A 462 15.26 27.50 -11.07
C ALA A 462 14.64 28.78 -10.48
N THR A 463 14.26 29.70 -11.35
CA THR A 463 13.66 31.00 -10.96
C THR A 463 12.25 30.86 -10.41
N GLU A 464 11.56 29.76 -10.70
CA GLU A 464 10.20 29.48 -10.22
C GLU A 464 10.22 28.66 -8.93
N THR A 465 9.73 29.25 -7.85
CA THR A 465 9.54 28.58 -6.56
C THR A 465 8.17 27.91 -6.51
N THR A 466 8.02 26.78 -7.24
CA THR A 466 6.82 25.97 -7.16
C THR A 466 6.92 24.98 -5.98
N TYR A 467 5.77 24.62 -5.41
CA TYR A 467 5.73 23.62 -4.32
C TYR A 467 6.32 22.27 -4.75
N THR A 468 6.07 21.84 -5.97
CA THR A 468 6.58 20.57 -6.50
C THR A 468 8.11 20.46 -6.54
N ARG A 469 8.82 21.61 -6.47
CA ARG A 469 10.29 21.70 -6.45
C ARG A 469 10.85 22.16 -5.10
N GLU A 470 10.03 22.23 -4.06
CA GLU A 470 10.44 22.76 -2.76
C GLU A 470 11.62 21.99 -2.15
N GLU A 471 11.62 20.68 -2.16
CA GLU A 471 12.71 19.84 -1.61
C GLU A 471 14.02 20.02 -2.40
N GLN A 472 13.95 20.20 -3.72
CA GLN A 472 15.11 20.52 -4.55
C GLN A 472 15.68 21.91 -4.18
N HIS A 473 14.82 22.92 -3.98
CA HIS A 473 15.25 24.25 -3.55
C HIS A 473 15.87 24.23 -2.14
N LEU A 474 15.31 23.47 -1.20
CA LEU A 474 15.90 23.30 0.13
C LEU A 474 17.29 22.64 0.05
N THR A 475 17.46 21.66 -0.85
CA THR A 475 18.76 21.04 -1.11
C THR A 475 19.75 22.03 -1.74
N MET A 476 19.30 22.84 -2.72
CA MET A 476 20.10 23.90 -3.29
C MET A 476 20.60 24.91 -2.23
N VAL A 477 19.70 25.32 -1.32
CA VAL A 477 20.07 26.19 -0.20
C VAL A 477 21.19 25.58 0.66
N ARG A 478 21.07 24.27 0.98
CA ARG A 478 22.13 23.59 1.75
C ARG A 478 23.46 23.55 1.01
N VAL A 479 23.45 23.37 -0.33
CA VAL A 479 24.67 23.46 -1.15
C VAL A 479 25.28 24.88 -1.10
N LEU A 480 24.46 25.92 -1.25
CA LEU A 480 24.88 27.29 -1.19
C LEU A 480 25.51 27.64 0.18
N LEU A 481 24.91 27.19 1.28
CA LEU A 481 25.44 27.37 2.63
C LEU A 481 26.82 26.71 2.82
N ARG A 482 27.01 25.52 2.25
CA ARG A 482 28.31 24.82 2.31
C ARG A 482 29.36 25.46 1.41
N ARG A 483 28.99 26.02 0.24
CA ARG A 483 29.87 26.79 -0.62
C ARG A 483 30.32 28.09 0.05
N ALA A 484 29.48 28.69 0.87
CA ALA A 484 29.75 29.95 1.59
C ALA A 484 30.77 29.80 2.73
N GLU A 485 31.14 28.58 3.15
CA GLU A 485 32.26 28.32 4.06
C GLU A 485 33.61 28.75 3.45
N ASN A 486 33.68 28.87 2.11
CA ASN A 486 34.78 29.57 1.40
C ASN A 486 34.30 30.99 1.00
N PRO A 487 35.04 32.09 1.29
CA PRO A 487 34.48 33.43 1.39
C PRO A 487 33.92 33.97 0.05
N SER A 488 32.62 33.81 -0.15
CA SER A 488 31.87 34.53 -1.17
C SER A 488 30.50 34.90 -0.63
N ALA A 489 30.33 36.18 -0.26
CA ALA A 489 29.06 36.73 0.20
C ALA A 489 27.89 36.55 -0.80
N SER A 490 28.20 36.23 -2.06
CA SER A 490 27.22 36.01 -3.12
C SER A 490 26.32 34.80 -2.85
N TYR A 491 26.86 33.67 -2.39
CA TYR A 491 26.08 32.43 -2.16
C TYR A 491 25.10 32.54 -0.98
N LEU A 492 25.52 33.27 0.10
CA LEU A 492 24.63 33.52 1.24
C LEU A 492 23.44 34.39 0.86
N ASN A 493 23.72 35.46 0.09
CA ASN A 493 22.67 36.36 -0.38
C ASN A 493 21.68 35.62 -1.32
N GLU A 494 22.18 34.78 -2.21
CA GLU A 494 21.37 33.94 -3.09
C GLU A 494 20.48 32.99 -2.28
N ALA A 495 21.04 32.31 -1.27
CA ALA A 495 20.29 31.43 -0.37
C ALA A 495 19.20 32.19 0.41
N LEU A 496 19.49 33.36 0.95
CA LEU A 496 18.53 34.19 1.70
C LEU A 496 17.38 34.67 0.81
N VAL A 497 17.68 35.14 -0.41
CA VAL A 497 16.66 35.59 -1.38
C VAL A 497 15.74 34.40 -1.77
N LEU A 498 16.31 33.23 -2.01
CA LEU A 498 15.50 32.02 -2.33
C LEU A 498 14.61 31.62 -1.15
N LEU A 499 15.16 31.59 0.07
CA LEU A 499 14.42 31.24 1.29
C LEU A 499 13.29 32.22 1.58
N ASP A 500 13.48 33.52 1.36
CA ASP A 500 12.45 34.56 1.60
C ASP A 500 11.27 34.37 0.62
N ARG A 501 11.56 34.10 -0.64
CA ARG A 501 10.54 33.80 -1.64
C ARG A 501 9.77 32.52 -1.28
N MET A 502 10.46 31.46 -0.91
CA MET A 502 9.86 30.20 -0.48
C MET A 502 9.00 30.38 0.77
N LEU A 503 9.48 31.15 1.75
CA LEU A 503 8.77 31.44 3.00
C LEU A 503 7.45 32.15 2.72
N THR A 504 7.48 33.20 1.86
CA THR A 504 6.30 33.96 1.47
C THR A 504 5.27 33.04 0.79
N ALA A 505 5.69 32.17 -0.14
CA ALA A 505 4.83 31.22 -0.82
C ALA A 505 4.27 30.16 0.13
N ALA A 506 5.10 29.60 1.01
CA ALA A 506 4.68 28.56 1.96
C ALA A 506 3.70 29.12 3.02
N ALA A 507 3.97 30.30 3.55
CA ALA A 507 3.10 30.96 4.53
C ALA A 507 1.74 31.36 3.91
N GLY A 508 1.76 31.93 2.70
CA GLY A 508 0.54 32.25 1.96
C GLY A 508 -0.34 31.05 1.65
N ALA A 509 0.27 29.88 1.43
CA ALA A 509 -0.42 28.62 1.13
C ALA A 509 -0.82 27.79 2.38
N GLY A 510 -0.50 28.24 3.59
CA GLY A 510 -0.81 27.55 4.84
C GLY A 510 0.09 26.32 5.15
N ARG A 511 1.21 26.14 4.44
CA ARG A 511 2.15 25.00 4.60
C ARG A 511 3.08 25.20 5.80
N THR A 512 2.58 24.98 7.00
CA THR A 512 3.37 25.16 8.24
C THR A 512 4.57 24.21 8.31
N ASP A 513 4.49 23.00 7.80
CA ASP A 513 5.63 22.06 7.69
C ASP A 513 6.78 22.67 6.87
N SER A 514 6.45 23.22 5.70
CA SER A 514 7.41 23.93 4.84
C SER A 514 7.97 25.18 5.52
N VAL A 515 7.11 25.97 6.17
CA VAL A 515 7.53 27.17 6.91
C VAL A 515 8.57 26.83 7.98
N ILE A 516 8.38 25.75 8.74
CA ILE A 516 9.36 25.31 9.75
C ILE A 516 10.69 24.95 9.09
N LYS A 517 10.70 24.15 8.02
CA LYS A 517 11.91 23.75 7.28
C LYS A 517 12.67 24.96 6.74
N ILE A 518 11.94 25.92 6.15
CA ILE A 518 12.51 27.12 5.56
C ILE A 518 13.10 28.03 6.65
N LEU A 519 12.39 28.28 7.76
CA LEU A 519 12.87 29.09 8.87
C LEU A 519 14.13 28.50 9.51
N VAL A 520 14.23 27.16 9.61
CA VAL A 520 15.42 26.47 10.12
C VAL A 520 16.64 26.78 9.25
N LEU A 521 16.53 26.68 7.92
CA LEU A 521 17.61 26.99 6.99
C LEU A 521 17.88 28.47 6.92
N GLN A 522 16.86 29.35 7.01
CA GLN A 522 17.02 30.80 7.04
C GLN A 522 17.78 31.25 8.29
N ALA A 523 17.50 30.66 9.45
CA ALA A 523 18.25 30.93 10.67
C ALA A 523 19.74 30.56 10.56
N LEU A 524 20.03 29.41 9.88
CA LEU A 524 21.43 29.04 9.61
C LEU A 524 22.11 29.98 8.61
N ALA A 525 21.41 30.40 7.55
CA ALA A 525 21.92 31.33 6.57
C ALA A 525 22.25 32.70 7.20
N LEU A 526 21.35 33.26 8.03
CA LEU A 526 21.52 34.47 8.77
C LEU A 526 22.71 34.40 9.74
N LYS A 527 22.87 33.27 10.43
CA LYS A 527 24.02 33.03 11.31
C LYS A 527 25.33 33.04 10.51
N ALA A 528 25.36 32.39 9.36
CA ALA A 528 26.51 32.33 8.47
C ALA A 528 26.84 33.74 7.88
N ASN A 529 25.82 34.60 7.75
CA ASN A 529 25.97 36.03 7.34
C ASN A 529 26.28 36.97 8.50
N ASP A 530 26.63 36.47 9.67
CA ASP A 530 26.96 37.22 10.89
C ASP A 530 25.78 38.02 11.51
N GLU A 531 24.54 37.75 11.04
CA GLU A 531 23.31 38.40 11.53
C GLU A 531 22.72 37.63 12.73
N ARG A 532 23.49 37.50 13.81
CA ARG A 532 23.19 36.63 14.96
C ARG A 532 21.82 36.93 15.60
N THR A 533 21.43 38.18 15.72
CA THR A 533 20.14 38.55 16.34
C THR A 533 18.98 38.11 15.48
N ALA A 534 19.02 38.32 14.16
CA ALA A 534 18.02 37.90 13.22
C ALA A 534 17.95 36.37 13.15
N ALA A 535 19.10 35.68 13.18
CA ALA A 535 19.19 34.22 13.23
C ALA A 535 18.45 33.63 14.44
N ILE A 536 18.66 34.20 15.65
CA ILE A 536 17.97 33.77 16.89
C ILE A 536 16.46 34.01 16.78
N GLN A 537 16.02 35.18 16.32
CA GLN A 537 14.60 35.49 16.15
C GLN A 537 13.92 34.57 15.14
N THR A 538 14.58 34.24 14.05
CA THR A 538 14.08 33.34 13.03
C THR A 538 13.97 31.89 13.58
N LEU A 539 14.99 31.44 14.35
CA LEU A 539 14.93 30.15 15.01
C LEU A 539 13.80 30.09 16.02
N GLU A 540 13.55 31.13 16.81
CA GLU A 540 12.42 31.18 17.76
C GLU A 540 11.07 30.99 17.05
N ARG A 541 10.88 31.62 15.90
CA ARG A 541 9.68 31.42 15.09
C ARG A 541 9.51 29.97 14.69
N ALA A 542 10.58 29.31 14.26
CA ALA A 542 10.55 27.89 13.91
C ALA A 542 10.21 27.00 15.14
N LEU A 543 10.77 27.33 16.31
CA LEU A 543 10.51 26.58 17.55
C LEU A 543 9.05 26.75 18.03
N VAL A 544 8.46 27.95 17.92
CA VAL A 544 7.04 28.19 18.25
C VAL A 544 6.12 27.34 17.42
N LEU A 545 6.40 27.19 16.15
CA LEU A 545 5.59 26.37 15.24
C LEU A 545 5.82 24.85 15.45
N GLY A 546 7.05 24.44 15.76
CA GLY A 546 7.43 23.03 15.86
C GLY A 546 7.14 22.38 17.22
N GLU A 547 7.12 23.17 18.32
CA GLU A 547 6.96 22.63 19.69
C GLU A 547 5.62 21.91 19.90
N PRO A 548 4.44 22.45 19.53
CA PRO A 548 3.15 21.81 19.76
C PRO A 548 3.03 20.44 19.09
N GLU A 549 3.64 20.29 17.93
CA GLU A 549 3.58 19.08 17.10
C GLU A 549 4.82 18.18 17.26
N ARG A 550 5.70 18.53 18.20
CA ARG A 550 6.88 17.74 18.60
C ARG A 550 7.88 17.49 17.47
N TYR A 551 8.10 18.46 16.57
CA TYR A 551 9.11 18.35 15.52
C TYR A 551 10.50 18.20 16.12
N VAL A 552 11.27 17.20 15.72
CA VAL A 552 12.64 16.99 16.18
C VAL A 552 13.61 16.93 15.01
N ARG A 553 13.37 16.06 14.04
CA ARG A 553 14.36 15.81 12.98
C ARG A 553 14.61 16.98 12.08
N VAL A 554 13.63 17.84 11.83
CA VAL A 554 13.80 19.07 11.05
C VAL A 554 14.91 19.98 11.59
N PHE A 555 15.15 19.96 12.91
CA PHE A 555 16.23 20.69 13.57
C PHE A 555 17.51 19.86 13.65
N VAL A 556 17.40 18.60 14.06
CA VAL A 556 18.56 17.76 14.35
C VAL A 556 19.30 17.35 13.08
N ASP A 557 18.58 17.18 11.95
CA ASP A 557 19.17 16.83 10.66
C ASP A 557 20.12 17.90 10.10
N GLU A 558 20.05 19.16 10.57
CA GLU A 558 20.97 20.23 10.18
C GLU A 558 22.29 20.21 10.98
N GLY A 559 22.46 19.26 11.90
CA GLY A 559 23.73 18.90 12.54
C GLY A 559 24.34 19.97 13.43
N ALA A 560 25.69 20.01 13.46
CA ALA A 560 26.46 20.86 14.37
C ALA A 560 26.16 22.37 14.26
N PRO A 561 25.91 22.98 13.06
CA PRO A 561 25.55 24.39 12.94
C PRO A 561 24.26 24.74 13.71
N MET A 562 23.23 23.84 13.64
CA MET A 562 21.98 24.06 14.34
C MET A 562 22.14 23.84 15.85
N ALA A 563 22.90 22.84 16.28
CA ALA A 563 23.24 22.68 17.70
C ALA A 563 23.93 23.88 18.31
N ALA A 564 24.86 24.53 17.55
CA ALA A 564 25.51 25.76 17.97
C ALA A 564 24.53 26.93 18.06
N LEU A 565 23.61 27.07 17.08
CA LEU A 565 22.61 28.14 17.10
C LEU A 565 21.59 27.98 18.25
N LEU A 566 21.18 26.76 18.56
CA LEU A 566 20.33 26.44 19.74
C LEU A 566 21.03 26.83 21.06
N LYS A 567 22.34 26.58 21.18
CA LYS A 567 23.15 27.04 22.35
C LYS A 567 23.20 28.55 22.43
N ASP A 568 23.44 29.24 21.32
CA ASP A 568 23.44 30.69 21.23
C ASP A 568 22.11 31.31 21.68
N LEU A 569 20.99 30.73 21.23
CA LEU A 569 19.64 31.12 21.66
C LEU A 569 19.46 30.98 23.17
N ILE A 570 19.79 29.79 23.73
CA ILE A 570 19.67 29.55 25.16
C ILE A 570 20.50 30.52 25.97
N GLN A 571 21.72 30.85 25.53
CA GLN A 571 22.58 31.78 26.21
C GLN A 571 22.05 33.24 26.11
N ALA A 572 21.58 33.66 24.96
CA ALA A 572 21.05 35.02 24.74
C ALA A 572 19.79 35.26 25.61
N ARG A 573 18.93 34.24 25.75
CA ARG A 573 17.71 34.39 26.55
C ARG A 573 17.94 34.26 28.05
N ARG A 574 19.01 33.62 28.51
CA ARG A 574 19.40 33.57 29.92
C ARG A 574 19.77 34.95 30.46
N THR A 575 20.28 35.85 29.59
CA THR A 575 20.73 37.18 29.97
C THR A 575 19.61 38.22 29.89
N THR A 576 18.47 37.96 29.25
CA THR A 576 17.49 38.97 28.88
C THR A 576 16.15 38.90 29.60
N LEU A 577 15.77 37.81 30.32
CA LEU A 577 14.40 37.62 30.78
C LEU A 577 14.26 37.09 32.23
N ASN A 578 13.32 37.71 32.96
CA ASN A 578 12.64 37.19 34.15
C ASN A 578 11.73 36.00 33.76
N ASP A 579 11.87 34.91 34.42
CA ASP A 579 11.60 33.48 34.26
C ASP A 579 10.22 32.97 33.80
N GLN A 580 9.20 33.77 33.51
CA GLN A 580 7.81 33.16 33.41
C GLN A 580 7.23 33.00 32.00
N GLN A 581 7.63 33.74 30.99
CA GLN A 581 7.04 33.59 29.64
C GLN A 581 7.88 32.81 28.60
N SER A 582 9.18 32.65 28.86
CA SER A 582 10.09 31.94 27.93
C SER A 582 10.37 30.49 28.29
N GLY A 583 9.70 29.93 29.29
CA GLY A 583 9.99 28.60 29.86
C GLY A 583 9.74 27.43 28.90
N GLY A 584 8.78 27.51 27.98
CA GLY A 584 8.43 26.45 27.01
C GLY A 584 9.50 26.28 25.93
N GLN A 585 9.77 27.33 25.20
CA GLN A 585 10.72 27.33 24.07
C GLN A 585 12.14 26.95 24.49
N LEU A 586 12.60 27.45 25.65
CA LEU A 586 13.92 27.10 26.19
C LEU A 586 13.98 25.63 26.61
N ARG A 587 12.91 25.07 27.18
CA ARG A 587 12.83 23.63 27.48
C ARG A 587 12.86 22.81 26.20
N TYR A 588 12.14 23.25 25.18
CA TYR A 588 12.13 22.56 23.89
C TYR A 588 13.52 22.63 23.22
N ALA A 589 14.15 23.80 23.16
CA ALA A 589 15.51 23.94 22.64
C ALA A 589 16.53 23.05 23.39
N ARG A 590 16.44 22.97 24.73
CA ARG A 590 17.29 22.07 25.52
C ARG A 590 16.99 20.59 25.20
N ARG A 591 15.73 20.21 25.05
CA ARG A 591 15.34 18.86 24.64
C ARG A 591 15.88 18.52 23.25
N LEU A 592 15.79 19.42 22.28
CA LEU A 592 16.39 19.23 20.96
C LEU A 592 17.89 18.96 21.05
N LEU A 593 18.63 19.70 21.91
CA LEU A 593 20.07 19.51 22.08
C LEU A 593 20.45 18.10 22.58
N THR A 594 19.57 17.39 23.28
CA THR A 594 19.87 16.03 23.74
C THR A 594 19.88 15.01 22.58
N HIS A 595 19.34 15.35 21.42
CA HIS A 595 19.30 14.48 20.24
C HIS A 595 20.49 14.68 19.28
N PHE A 596 21.35 15.68 19.51
CA PHE A 596 22.57 15.84 18.75
C PHE A 596 23.67 14.99 19.38
N HIS A 597 24.15 13.98 18.65
CA HIS A 597 25.34 13.23 19.06
C HIS A 597 26.59 14.09 18.86
N PRO A 598 27.58 14.08 19.77
CA PRO A 598 28.85 14.73 19.51
C PRO A 598 29.51 13.98 18.34
N SER A 599 29.55 14.62 17.16
CA SER A 599 30.42 14.18 16.08
C SER A 599 31.86 14.33 16.56
N ASP A 600 32.58 13.23 16.75
CA ASP A 600 34.01 13.22 17.04
C ASP A 600 34.77 13.74 15.80
N PRO A 601 35.48 14.88 15.86
CA PRO A 601 36.12 15.47 14.70
C PRO A 601 37.51 14.86 14.38
N ARG A 602 37.71 13.58 14.66
CA ARG A 602 38.98 12.91 14.35
C ARG A 602 38.76 11.55 13.68
N GLY A 603 38.43 11.62 12.39
CA GLY A 603 38.59 10.48 11.52
C GLY A 603 40.06 10.25 11.18
N SER A 604 40.68 9.20 11.65
CA SER A 604 41.79 8.49 11.00
C SER A 604 41.74 7.03 11.34
N PRO A 605 41.95 6.14 10.39
CA PRO A 605 41.85 4.71 10.62
C PRO A 605 43.10 4.18 11.29
N SER A 606 42.97 3.61 12.48
CA SER A 606 44.01 2.78 13.04
C SER A 606 43.42 1.55 13.69
N SER A 607 43.70 0.43 13.05
CA SER A 607 43.60 -0.89 13.63
C SER A 607 44.26 -0.97 15.00
N SER A 608 43.57 -1.48 15.98
CA SER A 608 44.17 -2.41 16.93
C SER A 608 43.08 -3.04 17.82
N VAL A 609 43.09 -4.32 17.77
CA VAL A 609 42.53 -5.27 18.76
C VAL A 609 43.01 -4.92 20.13
N VAL A 610 42.16 -4.87 21.17
CA VAL A 610 42.39 -5.38 22.52
C VAL A 610 41.09 -5.35 23.33
N HIS A 611 40.70 -6.50 23.76
CA HIS A 611 40.03 -7.01 24.99
C HIS A 611 39.42 -6.06 26.02
N ASP A 612 38.20 -6.44 26.36
CA ASP A 612 37.71 -6.65 27.74
C ASP A 612 37.26 -5.45 28.58
N ARG A 613 35.97 -5.36 28.81
CA ARG A 613 35.39 -5.27 30.15
C ARG A 613 33.86 -5.37 30.13
N GLN A 614 33.40 -6.33 30.89
CA GLN A 614 32.01 -6.62 31.27
C GLN A 614 31.27 -5.36 31.76
N GLN A 615 30.13 -5.04 31.14
CA GLN A 615 29.07 -4.23 31.75
C GLN A 615 27.81 -5.09 31.92
N PRO A 616 26.98 -4.85 32.91
CA PRO A 616 25.94 -5.78 33.34
C PRO A 616 24.79 -5.91 32.33
N VAL A 617 24.43 -7.14 32.07
CA VAL A 617 23.49 -7.65 31.02
C VAL A 617 22.01 -7.31 31.31
N ASN A 618 21.70 -6.37 32.18
CA ASN A 618 20.32 -6.19 32.67
C ASN A 618 19.40 -5.34 31.78
N ASP A 619 19.90 -4.78 30.63
CA ASP A 619 19.11 -3.87 29.77
C ASP A 619 18.89 -4.38 28.32
N THR A 620 19.01 -5.67 28.08
CA THR A 620 19.19 -6.21 26.72
C THR A 620 17.93 -6.78 26.05
N LEU A 621 16.88 -7.15 26.77
CA LEU A 621 15.64 -7.67 26.18
C LEU A 621 14.51 -6.66 26.30
N THR A 622 13.80 -6.45 25.18
CA THR A 622 12.57 -5.65 25.16
C THR A 622 11.48 -6.35 25.98
N SER A 623 10.45 -5.61 26.43
CA SER A 623 9.31 -6.18 27.16
C SER A 623 8.64 -7.32 26.37
N ARG A 624 8.58 -7.22 25.05
CA ARG A 624 7.98 -8.25 24.19
C ARG A 624 8.89 -9.47 24.02
N GLU A 625 10.21 -9.28 23.93
CA GLU A 625 11.17 -10.39 23.91
C GLU A 625 11.18 -11.14 25.24
N ARG A 626 11.01 -10.44 26.37
CA ARG A 626 10.90 -11.06 27.70
C ARG A 626 9.63 -11.91 27.80
N GLU A 627 8.49 -11.40 27.35
CA GLU A 627 7.22 -12.14 27.32
C GLU A 627 7.31 -13.40 26.45
N VAL A 628 7.96 -13.30 25.27
CA VAL A 628 8.21 -14.47 24.41
C VAL A 628 9.16 -15.46 25.11
N LEU A 629 10.20 -14.98 25.79
CA LEU A 629 11.15 -15.82 26.53
C LEU A 629 10.50 -16.57 27.71
N GLU A 630 9.57 -15.92 28.43
CA GLU A 630 8.77 -16.55 29.48
C GLU A 630 7.89 -17.68 28.93
N LEU A 631 7.24 -17.45 27.79
CA LEU A 631 6.43 -18.48 27.13
C LEU A 631 7.29 -19.62 26.54
N ILE A 632 8.53 -19.31 26.13
CA ILE A 632 9.53 -20.30 25.75
C ILE A 632 9.92 -21.14 26.95
N ALA A 633 10.15 -20.55 28.10
CA ALA A 633 10.47 -21.25 29.36
C ALA A 633 9.30 -22.10 29.83
N GLY A 634 8.06 -21.68 29.58
CA GLY A 634 6.84 -22.46 29.82
C GLY A 634 6.62 -23.62 28.84
N GLY A 635 7.56 -23.88 27.92
CA GLY A 635 7.51 -25.05 27.01
C GLY A 635 6.61 -24.90 25.79
N LEU A 636 6.01 -23.72 25.52
CA LEU A 636 5.09 -23.52 24.41
C LEU A 636 5.82 -23.49 23.07
N SER A 637 5.32 -24.18 22.07
CA SER A 637 5.81 -24.11 20.67
C SER A 637 5.58 -22.72 20.06
N ASN A 638 6.34 -22.36 19.03
CA ASN A 638 6.19 -21.05 18.35
C ASN A 638 4.75 -20.82 17.83
N ARG A 639 4.03 -21.88 17.45
CA ARG A 639 2.63 -21.80 17.03
C ARG A 639 1.70 -21.48 18.22
N GLN A 640 1.94 -22.07 19.38
CA GLN A 640 1.17 -21.79 20.60
C GLN A 640 1.48 -20.39 21.15
N ILE A 641 2.74 -19.95 21.09
CA ILE A 641 3.15 -18.60 21.46
C ILE A 641 2.48 -17.59 20.53
N ALA A 642 2.49 -17.83 19.21
CA ALA A 642 1.85 -17.00 18.23
C ALA A 642 0.34 -16.84 18.51
N ALA A 643 -0.35 -17.94 18.79
CA ALA A 643 -1.76 -17.93 19.14
C ALA A 643 -2.04 -17.17 20.45
N ARG A 644 -1.18 -17.33 21.47
CA ARG A 644 -1.35 -16.69 22.78
C ARG A 644 -1.06 -15.19 22.75
N LEU A 645 -0.14 -14.76 21.89
CA LEU A 645 0.26 -13.36 21.75
C LEU A 645 -0.46 -12.62 20.62
N TYR A 646 -1.35 -13.32 19.92
CA TYR A 646 -2.08 -12.80 18.75
C TYR A 646 -1.15 -12.23 17.68
N VAL A 647 -0.06 -12.95 17.35
CA VAL A 647 0.91 -12.57 16.31
C VAL A 647 1.16 -13.73 15.35
N ALA A 648 1.74 -13.44 14.18
CA ALA A 648 2.12 -14.47 13.23
C ALA A 648 3.26 -15.37 13.76
N THR A 649 3.29 -16.64 13.36
CA THR A 649 4.36 -17.58 13.76
C THR A 649 5.75 -17.12 13.28
N SER A 650 5.81 -16.41 12.14
CA SER A 650 7.03 -15.77 11.63
C SER A 650 7.55 -14.69 12.57
N THR A 651 6.66 -13.90 13.17
CA THR A 651 7.00 -12.87 14.16
C THR A 651 7.60 -13.48 15.42
N VAL A 652 7.03 -14.60 15.92
CA VAL A 652 7.61 -15.33 17.06
C VAL A 652 8.98 -15.91 16.71
N LYS A 653 9.19 -16.43 15.50
CA LYS A 653 10.51 -16.85 15.03
C LYS A 653 11.53 -15.71 15.03
N SER A 654 11.11 -14.51 14.59
CA SER A 654 11.95 -13.32 14.62
C SER A 654 12.36 -12.94 16.05
N TYR A 655 11.41 -12.90 16.99
CA TYR A 655 11.70 -12.67 18.39
C TYR A 655 12.63 -13.73 18.98
N THR A 656 12.40 -15.00 18.70
CA THR A 656 13.23 -16.11 19.15
C THR A 656 14.68 -15.95 18.65
N ASN A 657 14.87 -15.62 17.37
CA ASN A 657 16.20 -15.38 16.80
C ASN A 657 16.88 -14.15 17.42
N SER A 658 16.13 -13.09 17.71
CA SER A 658 16.65 -11.90 18.40
C SER A 658 17.09 -12.22 19.82
N ILE A 659 16.27 -12.98 20.56
CA ILE A 659 16.59 -13.44 21.91
C ILE A 659 17.88 -14.30 21.90
N PHE A 660 18.00 -15.26 20.99
CA PHE A 660 19.19 -16.12 20.88
C PHE A 660 20.44 -15.32 20.60
N ARG A 661 20.38 -14.36 19.67
CA ARG A 661 21.49 -13.47 19.34
C ARG A 661 21.90 -12.59 20.53
N ARG A 662 20.94 -12.05 21.29
CA ARG A 662 21.21 -11.17 22.45
C ARG A 662 21.77 -11.95 23.63
N LEU A 663 21.31 -13.18 23.84
CA LEU A 663 21.82 -14.05 24.89
C LEU A 663 23.08 -14.83 24.47
N GLY A 664 23.52 -14.70 23.20
CA GLY A 664 24.71 -15.39 22.70
C GLY A 664 24.56 -16.91 22.60
N VAL A 665 23.33 -17.42 22.42
CA VAL A 665 23.02 -18.86 22.45
C VAL A 665 22.50 -19.36 21.09
N GLY A 666 22.71 -20.65 20.82
CA GLY A 666 22.32 -21.26 19.54
C GLY A 666 21.05 -22.12 19.60
N SER A 667 20.45 -22.32 20.76
CA SER A 667 19.29 -23.19 20.91
C SER A 667 18.30 -22.69 21.97
N ARG A 668 17.03 -23.15 21.84
CA ARG A 668 15.94 -22.82 22.73
C ARG A 668 16.23 -23.23 24.18
N THR A 669 16.81 -24.41 24.40
CA THR A 669 17.18 -24.92 25.73
C THR A 669 18.29 -24.11 26.34
N GLN A 670 19.28 -23.71 25.54
CA GLN A 670 20.35 -22.82 25.98
C GLN A 670 19.82 -21.42 26.34
N ALA A 671 18.85 -20.89 25.59
CA ALA A 671 18.25 -19.60 25.86
C ALA A 671 17.54 -19.58 27.24
N VAL A 672 16.82 -20.63 27.59
CA VAL A 672 16.17 -20.76 28.91
C VAL A 672 17.18 -20.91 30.03
N ALA A 673 18.22 -21.71 29.81
CA ALA A 673 19.29 -21.91 30.80
C ALA A 673 20.07 -20.61 31.06
N GLU A 674 20.45 -19.89 30.01
CA GLU A 674 21.17 -18.62 30.08
C GLU A 674 20.30 -17.51 30.70
N ALA A 675 19.02 -17.47 30.37
CA ALA A 675 18.08 -16.51 30.92
C ALA A 675 17.86 -16.71 32.43
N ARG A 676 17.89 -17.96 32.93
CA ARG A 676 17.86 -18.26 34.37
C ARG A 676 19.18 -17.88 35.05
N ALA A 677 20.32 -18.17 34.43
CA ALA A 677 21.64 -17.79 34.95
C ALA A 677 21.80 -16.26 35.08
N LEU A 678 21.14 -15.50 34.20
CA LEU A 678 21.11 -14.04 34.19
C LEU A 678 19.95 -13.43 35.00
N HIS A 679 19.20 -14.24 35.75
CA HIS A 679 18.02 -13.84 36.55
C HIS A 679 16.95 -13.08 35.74
N LEU A 680 16.83 -13.36 34.42
CA LEU A 680 15.80 -12.81 33.55
C LEU A 680 14.49 -13.61 33.58
N LEU A 681 14.53 -14.83 34.13
CA LEU A 681 13.40 -15.73 34.40
C LEU A 681 13.42 -16.19 35.85
N PRO A 682 12.27 -16.43 36.47
CA PRO A 682 12.20 -17.08 37.76
C PRO A 682 12.74 -18.53 37.65
N ASP A 683 13.28 -19.04 38.75
CA ASP A 683 13.90 -20.38 38.87
C ASP A 683 12.94 -21.53 38.51
#